data_e2dfc6c783801ca91875aa93403fa5ce
#
_entry.id   e2dfc6c783801ca91875aa93403fa5ce
#
_cell.length_a   1.000
_cell.length_b   1.000
_cell.length_c   1.000
_cell.angle_alpha   90.00
_cell.angle_beta   90.00
_cell.angle_gamma   90.00
#
_symmetry.space_group_name_H-M   'P 1'
#
loop_
_entity.id
_entity.type
_entity.pdbx_description
1 polymer ?
#
loop_
_entity_poly.entity_id
_entity_poly.type
_entity_poly.pdbx_seq_one_letter_code
_entity_poly.pdbx_strand_id
1 'polypeptide(L)'
;PREEYTLIIRQYNIGITRLFLGFGEYELTDQSEMLQFSERIRRVPLSVEKQGGKWILFTQDGTKRAAINVEEPALDRWSELLPDPQETLDITLYPDGKREIRLAAYDHFSPPRYDGLPIAFCKRTGKKERATLSFESRPDECFAGTGERFFKMDLSGQTLFLKNQDGQGVNNRRTYKNIPFYLSSRMYGTFYHTCAHSKLSLAGHSTRSVQFLSDQAMLDAFVIAGDAMEEILRGYRDLTGYPSMPPLWSFGVWMSRMTYFSADEVNEICDRMRAEHYPCDVIHLDTGWFRTDWLCEWKFNEERFPDPKGFIQRLKKNGYRVSLWQLPYVAEDAEQIEEAKANEYIAPLTKQQDTDGSNFSALDYAGTIDFTYPKATEWYKGLLKQLLDMGVTCIKTDFGENIHMDAVYKGMKPELLNNLYALLYQKAAYEITKEVTGDGIVWARAAWAGCQRYPLHWGGDSCSSWDGMAGSLKGGLHFGLSGFAFWSHDVPGFHTLPNFMNSIVADDVYMRWTQFGVFTSHIRYHGTNKREPWHYPAIAPLVKKWWKLRYSLIPYIIEQSKLAVESGWPLLQALILHHPEDKLCWHIDDEYYFGNDFLVAPVMNSENRRDIYLPEGQWVNFFTGERLQGGRWLKEVYVPLEEMPVYVRENAVIPIYPEEVNCTDEMDLSKSIALRIDHNYKGFWTK
;
A
#
# COMPACT_ATOMS: atom_id res chain seq x y z
N PRO A 1 13.50 -38.77 -17.98
CA PRO A 1 14.69 -37.93 -18.08
C PRO A 1 14.86 -37.19 -16.76
N ARG A 2 16.09 -37.22 -16.19
CA ARG A 2 16.41 -36.34 -15.04
C ARG A 2 16.30 -34.90 -15.53
N GLU A 3 15.48 -34.09 -14.85
CA GLU A 3 15.43 -32.66 -15.11
C GLU A 3 16.45 -31.97 -14.19
N GLU A 4 17.21 -31.04 -14.73
CA GLU A 4 18.21 -30.28 -13.98
C GLU A 4 17.58 -29.00 -13.45
N TYR A 5 17.92 -28.64 -12.21
CA TYR A 5 17.49 -27.42 -11.53
C TYR A 5 18.71 -26.57 -11.27
N THR A 6 18.56 -25.27 -11.46
CA THR A 6 19.56 -24.29 -11.07
C THR A 6 19.18 -23.66 -9.74
N LEU A 7 20.03 -23.88 -8.72
CA LEU A 7 19.96 -23.18 -7.43
C LEU A 7 20.99 -22.06 -7.41
N ILE A 8 20.54 -20.82 -7.16
CA ILE A 8 21.43 -19.68 -7.00
C ILE A 8 21.16 -19.04 -5.63
N ILE A 9 22.23 -18.91 -4.83
CA ILE A 9 22.20 -18.14 -3.59
C ILE A 9 23.13 -16.93 -3.79
N ARG A 10 22.58 -15.73 -3.62
CA ARG A 10 23.32 -14.47 -3.63
C ARG A 10 23.22 -13.78 -2.28
N GLN A 11 24.34 -13.38 -1.75
CA GLN A 11 24.40 -12.56 -0.56
C GLN A 11 24.59 -11.11 -0.96
N TYR A 12 23.84 -10.25 -0.31
CA TYR A 12 24.06 -8.81 -0.33
C TYR A 12 24.51 -8.36 1.07
N ASN A 13 25.18 -7.21 1.14
CA ASN A 13 25.40 -6.54 2.42
C ASN A 13 24.03 -6.21 3.07
N ILE A 14 24.02 -5.62 4.24
CA ILE A 14 22.79 -5.23 4.97
C ILE A 14 21.79 -6.37 5.25
N GLY A 15 22.27 -7.60 5.42
CA GLY A 15 21.44 -8.72 5.88
C GLY A 15 20.45 -9.27 4.86
N ILE A 16 20.76 -9.20 3.55
CA ILE A 16 19.87 -9.69 2.48
C ILE A 16 20.48 -10.91 1.77
N THR A 17 19.72 -12.00 1.70
CA THR A 17 20.04 -13.18 0.91
C THR A 17 18.96 -13.42 -0.13
N ARG A 18 19.35 -13.60 -1.39
CA ARG A 18 18.45 -14.02 -2.48
C ARG A 18 18.60 -15.52 -2.71
N LEU A 19 17.49 -16.22 -2.69
CA LEU A 19 17.35 -17.64 -3.04
C LEU A 19 16.55 -17.76 -4.32
N PHE A 20 17.19 -18.27 -5.37
CA PHE A 20 16.54 -18.55 -6.64
C PHE A 20 16.62 -20.04 -6.95
N LEU A 21 15.52 -20.59 -7.45
CA LEU A 21 15.45 -21.97 -7.93
C LEU A 21 14.53 -22.06 -9.14
N GLY A 22 15.02 -22.71 -10.21
CA GLY A 22 14.26 -22.88 -11.44
C GLY A 22 14.76 -24.07 -12.27
N PHE A 23 13.98 -24.47 -13.29
CA PHE A 23 14.35 -25.53 -14.22
C PHE A 23 15.37 -25.03 -15.26
N GLY A 24 16.37 -25.85 -15.57
CA GLY A 24 17.38 -25.59 -16.59
C GLY A 24 18.42 -24.55 -16.15
N GLU A 25 19.13 -23.99 -17.10
CA GLU A 25 20.13 -22.95 -16.86
C GLU A 25 19.49 -21.57 -16.77
N TYR A 26 19.88 -20.79 -15.76
CA TYR A 26 19.40 -19.43 -15.55
C TYR A 26 20.56 -18.45 -15.36
N GLU A 27 20.46 -17.32 -16.06
CA GLU A 27 21.23 -16.13 -15.73
C GLU A 27 20.35 -15.17 -14.92
N LEU A 28 20.65 -15.05 -13.63
CA LEU A 28 19.85 -14.25 -12.72
C LEU A 28 20.22 -12.76 -12.84
N THR A 29 19.28 -11.96 -13.28
CA THR A 29 19.43 -10.49 -13.31
C THR A 29 18.98 -9.85 -12.01
N ASP A 30 19.56 -8.67 -11.68
CA ASP A 30 19.10 -7.79 -10.59
C ASP A 30 18.25 -6.62 -11.16
N GLN A 31 17.76 -6.74 -12.40
CA GLN A 31 16.93 -5.75 -13.06
C GLN A 31 15.55 -6.31 -13.37
N SER A 32 14.52 -5.61 -12.97
CA SER A 32 13.12 -5.83 -13.36
C SER A 32 12.31 -4.57 -13.06
N GLU A 33 11.06 -4.50 -13.51
CA GLU A 33 10.17 -3.38 -13.15
C GLU A 33 9.96 -3.28 -11.62
N MET A 34 9.97 -4.40 -10.90
CA MET A 34 9.81 -4.44 -9.45
C MET A 34 11.10 -4.08 -8.70
N LEU A 35 12.28 -4.28 -9.28
CA LEU A 35 13.58 -4.07 -8.63
C LEU A 35 14.19 -2.74 -9.03
N GLN A 36 14.58 -1.97 -8.04
CA GLN A 36 15.36 -0.76 -8.17
C GLN A 36 16.33 -0.69 -7.00
N PHE A 37 17.48 -1.32 -7.15
CA PHE A 37 18.47 -1.39 -6.08
C PHE A 37 19.00 0.00 -5.73
N SER A 38 19.03 0.30 -4.43
CA SER A 38 19.66 1.50 -3.92
C SER A 38 21.19 1.39 -3.97
N GLU A 39 21.87 2.54 -3.86
CA GLU A 39 23.35 2.58 -3.77
C GLU A 39 23.90 1.88 -2.52
N ARG A 40 23.06 1.58 -1.53
CA ARG A 40 23.44 0.85 -0.32
C ARG A 40 23.64 -0.63 -0.58
N ILE A 41 22.97 -1.23 -1.60
CA ILE A 41 23.07 -2.66 -1.90
C ILE A 41 24.35 -2.96 -2.69
N ARG A 42 25.12 -3.91 -2.17
CA ARG A 42 26.29 -4.48 -2.83
C ARG A 42 26.27 -5.98 -2.73
N ARG A 43 26.60 -6.68 -3.80
CA ARG A 43 26.83 -8.12 -3.75
C ARG A 43 28.07 -8.42 -2.91
N VAL A 44 27.96 -9.44 -2.07
CA VAL A 44 29.05 -9.95 -1.26
C VAL A 44 29.50 -11.28 -1.88
N PRO A 45 30.79 -11.42 -2.25
CA PRO A 45 31.32 -12.68 -2.75
C PRO A 45 31.22 -13.79 -1.70
N LEU A 46 30.86 -14.98 -2.15
CA LEU A 46 30.76 -16.18 -1.31
C LEU A 46 31.79 -17.22 -1.75
N SER A 47 32.47 -17.82 -0.78
CA SER A 47 33.23 -19.07 -0.94
C SER A 47 32.35 -20.25 -0.52
N VAL A 48 32.60 -21.42 -1.09
CA VAL A 48 31.86 -22.65 -0.83
C VAL A 48 32.82 -23.72 -0.31
N GLU A 49 32.47 -24.32 0.83
CA GLU A 49 33.21 -25.41 1.42
C GLU A 49 32.29 -26.61 1.70
N LYS A 50 32.80 -27.82 1.56
CA LYS A 50 32.06 -29.04 1.94
C LYS A 50 32.52 -29.49 3.34
N GLN A 51 31.62 -29.43 4.30
CA GLN A 51 31.89 -29.81 5.70
C GLN A 51 30.82 -30.79 6.18
N GLY A 52 31.23 -31.99 6.62
CA GLY A 52 30.31 -33.00 7.15
C GLY A 52 29.18 -33.42 6.20
N GLY A 53 29.47 -33.46 4.89
CA GLY A 53 28.45 -33.77 3.87
C GLY A 53 27.63 -32.56 3.37
N LYS A 54 27.62 -31.47 4.10
CA LYS A 54 26.90 -30.23 3.75
C LYS A 54 27.78 -29.27 2.96
N TRP A 55 27.17 -28.51 2.05
CA TRP A 55 27.80 -27.36 1.41
C TRP A 55 27.54 -26.11 2.23
N ILE A 56 28.62 -25.43 2.67
CA ILE A 56 28.50 -24.22 3.50
C ILE A 56 29.07 -23.04 2.72
N LEU A 57 28.33 -21.94 2.69
CA LEU A 57 28.70 -20.71 2.01
C LEU A 57 29.16 -19.68 3.06
N PHE A 58 30.34 -19.09 2.82
CA PHE A 58 30.96 -18.11 3.69
C PHE A 58 31.28 -16.82 2.93
N THR A 59 31.23 -15.71 3.63
CA THR A 59 31.84 -14.44 3.17
C THR A 59 33.34 -14.45 3.42
N GLN A 60 34.09 -13.51 2.85
CA GLN A 60 35.55 -13.42 2.99
C GLN A 60 36.04 -13.31 4.43
N ASP A 61 35.25 -12.74 5.32
CA ASP A 61 35.50 -12.63 6.75
C ASP A 61 35.19 -13.91 7.55
N GLY A 62 34.81 -14.99 6.84
CA GLY A 62 34.47 -16.26 7.46
C GLY A 62 33.04 -16.36 8.03
N THR A 63 32.20 -15.34 7.83
CA THR A 63 30.80 -15.38 8.29
C THR A 63 29.98 -16.34 7.45
N LYS A 64 29.32 -17.30 8.08
CA LYS A 64 28.42 -18.25 7.44
C LYS A 64 27.18 -17.56 6.90
N ARG A 65 26.81 -17.85 5.66
CA ARG A 65 25.65 -17.25 4.96
C ARG A 65 24.61 -18.25 4.52
N ALA A 66 25.01 -19.48 4.20
CA ALA A 66 24.07 -20.55 3.93
C ALA A 66 24.68 -21.92 4.28
N ALA A 67 23.82 -22.87 4.56
CA ALA A 67 24.16 -24.29 4.61
C ALA A 67 23.16 -25.06 3.74
N ILE A 68 23.67 -25.91 2.85
CA ILE A 68 22.88 -26.68 1.90
C ILE A 68 23.19 -28.14 2.13
N ASN A 69 22.17 -28.94 2.36
CA ASN A 69 22.26 -30.38 2.46
C ASN A 69 21.35 -31.01 1.40
N VAL A 70 21.85 -31.94 0.65
CA VAL A 70 21.05 -32.77 -0.26
C VAL A 70 21.01 -34.16 0.36
N GLU A 71 19.88 -34.51 0.94
CA GLU A 71 19.67 -35.84 1.54
C GLU A 71 18.98 -36.75 0.54
N GLU A 72 19.56 -37.92 0.32
CA GLU A 72 18.80 -39.01 -0.24
C GLU A 72 17.77 -39.45 0.81
N PRO A 73 16.47 -39.53 0.46
CA PRO A 73 15.47 -40.01 1.39
C PRO A 73 15.88 -41.42 1.87
N ALA A 74 15.90 -41.59 3.17
CA ALA A 74 16.07 -42.93 3.74
C ALA A 74 14.94 -43.81 3.19
N LEU A 75 15.29 -44.88 2.49
CA LEU A 75 14.37 -45.89 2.02
C LEU A 75 13.81 -46.61 3.25
N ASP A 76 12.81 -46.05 3.87
CA ASP A 76 12.05 -46.70 4.91
C ASP A 76 10.84 -47.44 4.33
N ARG A 77 10.12 -48.15 5.17
CA ARG A 77 8.97 -48.98 4.80
C ARG A 77 7.85 -48.21 4.09
N TRP A 78 7.84 -46.88 4.17
CA TRP A 78 6.84 -45.98 3.56
C TRP A 78 7.30 -45.49 2.18
N SER A 79 8.61 -45.43 1.91
CA SER A 79 9.16 -45.03 0.62
C SER A 79 8.88 -46.03 -0.49
N GLU A 80 8.64 -47.31 -0.14
CA GLU A 80 8.19 -48.35 -1.09
C GLU A 80 6.78 -48.09 -1.62
N LEU A 81 5.98 -47.31 -0.93
CA LEU A 81 4.60 -46.93 -1.32
C LEU A 81 4.52 -45.62 -2.11
N LEU A 82 5.61 -44.91 -2.26
CA LEU A 82 5.68 -43.65 -3.01
C LEU A 82 6.38 -43.87 -4.35
N PRO A 83 5.78 -43.43 -5.46
CA PRO A 83 6.23 -43.79 -6.80
C PRO A 83 7.61 -43.26 -7.21
N ASP A 84 8.22 -42.32 -6.49
CA ASP A 84 9.58 -41.84 -6.74
C ASP A 84 10.25 -41.32 -5.47
N PRO A 85 11.39 -41.85 -5.02
CA PRO A 85 12.19 -41.23 -3.98
C PRO A 85 12.71 -39.89 -4.48
N GLN A 86 12.25 -38.81 -3.86
CA GLN A 86 12.70 -37.46 -4.18
C GLN A 86 13.85 -37.09 -3.26
N GLU A 87 14.95 -36.62 -3.85
CA GLU A 87 16.02 -35.97 -3.06
C GLU A 87 15.43 -34.80 -2.29
N THR A 88 15.67 -34.73 -0.99
CA THR A 88 15.24 -33.62 -0.18
C THR A 88 16.37 -32.59 -0.11
N LEU A 89 16.04 -31.35 -0.49
CA LEU A 89 16.95 -30.23 -0.40
C LEU A 89 16.67 -29.47 0.90
N ASP A 90 17.61 -29.51 1.85
CA ASP A 90 17.54 -28.72 3.08
C ASP A 90 18.48 -27.52 2.97
N ILE A 91 17.91 -26.31 3.08
CA ILE A 91 18.65 -25.05 3.02
C ILE A 91 18.39 -24.25 4.30
N THR A 92 19.45 -23.83 4.93
CA THR A 92 19.42 -22.84 6.02
C THR A 92 20.15 -21.59 5.55
N LEU A 93 19.46 -20.45 5.58
CA LEU A 93 20.01 -19.14 5.25
C LEU A 93 20.37 -18.39 6.54
N TYR A 94 21.44 -17.62 6.48
CA TYR A 94 21.93 -16.73 7.55
C TYR A 94 22.13 -15.31 6.97
N PRO A 95 21.03 -14.56 6.68
CA PRO A 95 21.13 -13.32 5.93
C PRO A 95 22.04 -12.28 6.57
N ASP A 96 22.00 -12.18 7.90
CA ASP A 96 22.86 -11.30 8.74
C ASP A 96 24.03 -12.04 9.42
N GLY A 97 24.18 -13.33 9.14
CA GLY A 97 25.19 -14.19 9.78
C GLY A 97 24.80 -14.73 11.17
N LYS A 98 23.64 -14.35 11.70
CA LYS A 98 23.17 -14.72 13.05
C LYS A 98 21.85 -15.48 13.03
N ARG A 99 20.85 -14.95 12.32
CA ARG A 99 19.49 -15.51 12.27
C ARG A 99 19.43 -16.70 11.32
N GLU A 100 18.86 -17.79 11.79
CA GLU A 100 18.61 -18.98 10.98
C GLU A 100 17.21 -18.91 10.37
N ILE A 101 17.17 -18.89 9.03
CA ILE A 101 15.94 -19.00 8.25
C ILE A 101 16.05 -20.29 7.44
N ARG A 102 15.36 -21.31 7.90
CA ARG A 102 15.45 -22.65 7.37
C ARG A 102 14.26 -22.98 6.48
N LEU A 103 14.47 -23.79 5.46
CA LEU A 103 13.36 -24.43 4.77
C LEU A 103 12.61 -25.36 5.72
N ALA A 104 11.29 -25.46 5.54
CA ALA A 104 10.46 -26.36 6.34
C ALA A 104 10.97 -27.80 6.21
N ALA A 105 11.09 -28.49 7.34
CA ALA A 105 11.51 -29.88 7.34
C ALA A 105 10.35 -30.80 6.93
N TYR A 106 10.68 -31.86 6.20
CA TYR A 106 9.76 -32.95 5.92
C TYR A 106 9.39 -33.67 7.22
N ASP A 107 8.09 -33.93 7.40
CA ASP A 107 7.59 -34.71 8.53
C ASP A 107 7.31 -36.17 8.09
N HIS A 108 8.11 -37.11 8.59
CA HIS A 108 7.99 -38.53 8.26
C HIS A 108 6.65 -39.18 8.68
N PHE A 109 5.89 -38.54 9.59
CA PHE A 109 4.61 -39.05 10.05
C PHE A 109 3.40 -38.54 9.23
N SER A 110 3.59 -37.53 8.41
CA SER A 110 2.56 -37.07 7.48
C SER A 110 2.88 -37.54 6.07
N PRO A 111 1.93 -38.15 5.35
CA PRO A 111 2.13 -38.42 3.95
C PRO A 111 2.59 -37.15 3.25
N PRO A 112 3.54 -37.24 2.30
CA PRO A 112 3.99 -36.07 1.57
C PRO A 112 2.78 -35.45 0.87
N ARG A 113 2.25 -34.42 1.45
CA ARG A 113 1.29 -33.53 0.82
C ARG A 113 2.08 -32.35 0.29
N TYR A 114 1.60 -31.76 -0.78
CA TYR A 114 2.22 -30.57 -1.40
C TYR A 114 2.45 -29.43 -0.41
N ASP A 115 1.76 -29.46 0.72
CA ASP A 115 1.74 -28.42 1.74
C ASP A 115 2.91 -28.48 2.74
N GLY A 116 3.73 -29.50 2.72
CA GLY A 116 4.83 -29.69 3.67
C GLY A 116 6.22 -29.84 3.04
N LEU A 117 6.29 -29.80 1.71
CA LEU A 117 7.58 -29.91 1.02
C LEU A 117 8.33 -28.58 1.09
N PRO A 118 9.64 -28.59 1.43
CA PRO A 118 10.47 -27.39 1.46
C PRO A 118 10.49 -26.69 0.09
N ILE A 119 10.60 -27.47 -0.98
CA ILE A 119 10.56 -27.05 -2.37
C ILE A 119 9.84 -28.11 -3.18
N ALA A 120 8.92 -27.70 -4.05
CA ALA A 120 8.29 -28.59 -5.00
C ALA A 120 7.97 -27.89 -6.31
N PHE A 121 8.07 -28.61 -7.42
CA PHE A 121 7.68 -28.15 -8.75
C PHE A 121 6.64 -29.08 -9.35
N CYS A 122 5.63 -28.49 -9.96
CA CYS A 122 4.63 -29.22 -10.74
C CYS A 122 4.63 -28.68 -12.16
N LYS A 123 5.07 -29.52 -13.11
CA LYS A 123 5.01 -29.22 -14.53
C LYS A 123 4.10 -30.24 -15.19
N ARG A 124 3.01 -29.80 -15.77
CA ARG A 124 2.05 -30.66 -16.44
C ARG A 124 1.90 -30.21 -17.88
N THR A 125 2.22 -31.07 -18.85
CA THR A 125 2.09 -30.76 -20.28
C THR A 125 0.71 -30.20 -20.61
N GLY A 126 0.67 -28.95 -21.12
CA GLY A 126 -0.57 -28.25 -21.48
C GLY A 126 -1.37 -27.70 -20.30
N LYS A 127 -0.84 -27.71 -19.06
CA LYS A 127 -1.47 -27.12 -17.87
C LYS A 127 -0.52 -26.14 -17.16
N LYS A 128 -1.07 -25.38 -16.19
CA LYS A 128 -0.31 -24.40 -15.39
C LYS A 128 0.89 -25.07 -14.70
N GLU A 129 2.04 -24.44 -14.85
CA GLU A 129 3.25 -24.75 -14.08
C GLU A 129 3.11 -24.12 -12.69
N ARG A 130 3.61 -24.78 -11.66
CA ARG A 130 3.58 -24.30 -10.27
C ARG A 130 4.86 -24.62 -9.55
N ALA A 131 5.22 -23.77 -8.61
CA ALA A 131 6.32 -24.02 -7.70
C ALA A 131 5.93 -23.65 -6.27
N THR A 132 6.45 -24.38 -5.30
CA THR A 132 6.24 -24.14 -3.86
C THR A 132 7.57 -23.98 -3.17
N LEU A 133 7.64 -23.00 -2.27
CA LEU A 133 8.73 -22.75 -1.34
C LEU A 133 8.17 -22.62 0.06
N SER A 134 8.67 -23.42 1.00
CA SER A 134 8.20 -23.38 2.39
C SER A 134 9.35 -23.13 3.34
N PHE A 135 9.24 -22.06 4.16
CA PHE A 135 10.15 -21.80 5.27
C PHE A 135 9.57 -22.32 6.58
N GLU A 136 10.45 -22.71 7.50
CA GLU A 136 10.06 -23.12 8.84
C GLU A 136 9.40 -21.97 9.60
N SER A 137 8.27 -22.24 10.24
CA SER A 137 7.58 -21.35 11.17
C SER A 137 7.60 -21.91 12.58
N ARG A 138 7.69 -21.02 13.57
CA ARG A 138 7.57 -21.38 14.99
C ARG A 138 6.15 -21.16 15.50
N PRO A 139 5.72 -21.92 16.54
CA PRO A 139 4.35 -21.82 17.06
C PRO A 139 3.95 -20.44 17.59
N ASP A 140 4.94 -19.65 18.02
CA ASP A 140 4.75 -18.31 18.59
C ASP A 140 5.11 -17.19 17.60
N GLU A 141 5.32 -17.52 16.34
CA GLU A 141 5.68 -16.56 15.30
C GLU A 141 4.45 -15.83 14.77
N CYS A 142 4.50 -14.50 14.77
CA CYS A 142 3.49 -13.61 14.21
C CYS A 142 3.96 -13.04 12.88
N PHE A 143 3.01 -12.70 12.02
CA PHE A 143 3.27 -12.20 10.66
C PHE A 143 2.43 -10.97 10.35
N ALA A 144 3.00 -10.03 9.56
CA ALA A 144 2.30 -8.83 9.13
C ALA A 144 2.74 -8.40 7.72
N GLY A 145 2.11 -7.38 7.15
CA GLY A 145 2.41 -6.88 5.80
C GLY A 145 1.51 -7.49 4.74
N THR A 146 2.07 -7.92 3.61
CA THR A 146 1.41 -8.54 2.45
C THR A 146 0.51 -7.62 1.62
N GLY A 147 0.72 -6.30 1.70
CA GLY A 147 -0.13 -5.29 1.06
C GLY A 147 -1.25 -4.83 1.96
N GLU A 148 -2.26 -4.21 1.39
CA GLU A 148 -3.39 -3.66 2.13
C GLU A 148 -4.34 -4.78 2.57
N ARG A 149 -4.28 -5.14 3.86
CA ARG A 149 -5.09 -6.23 4.45
C ARG A 149 -6.06 -5.68 5.50
N PHE A 150 -7.32 -6.07 5.39
CA PHE A 150 -8.40 -5.59 6.25
C PHE A 150 -8.63 -6.50 7.48
N PHE A 151 -7.63 -7.30 7.83
CA PHE A 151 -7.67 -8.26 8.93
C PHE A 151 -6.91 -7.75 10.15
N LYS A 152 -6.86 -8.60 11.20
CA LYS A 152 -6.07 -8.33 12.39
C LYS A 152 -4.59 -8.14 12.05
N MET A 153 -3.86 -7.47 12.93
CA MET A 153 -2.44 -7.20 12.75
C MET A 153 -1.61 -8.48 12.58
N ASP A 154 -1.82 -9.48 13.42
CA ASP A 154 -1.21 -10.79 13.25
C ASP A 154 -1.97 -11.61 12.19
N LEU A 155 -1.28 -11.91 11.09
CA LEU A 155 -1.78 -12.71 9.97
C LEU A 155 -1.49 -14.20 10.13
N SER A 156 -0.96 -14.66 11.27
CA SER A 156 -0.71 -16.08 11.50
C SER A 156 -2.00 -16.91 11.35
N GLY A 157 -1.90 -18.10 10.77
CA GLY A 157 -3.05 -18.94 10.44
C GLY A 157 -3.80 -18.54 9.16
N GLN A 158 -3.40 -17.46 8.47
CA GLN A 158 -4.06 -17.03 7.24
C GLN A 158 -3.42 -17.66 5.98
N THR A 159 -4.27 -17.89 4.97
CA THR A 159 -3.85 -18.19 3.61
C THR A 159 -4.37 -17.09 2.70
N LEU A 160 -3.46 -16.37 2.08
CA LEU A 160 -3.71 -15.18 1.28
C LEU A 160 -3.53 -15.46 -0.20
N PHE A 161 -4.43 -14.92 -1.01
CA PHE A 161 -4.30 -14.96 -2.47
C PHE A 161 -3.65 -13.67 -2.93
N LEU A 162 -2.49 -13.77 -3.55
CA LEU A 162 -1.75 -12.64 -4.11
C LEU A 162 -2.14 -12.48 -5.59
N LYS A 163 -3.37 -12.04 -5.78
CA LYS A 163 -3.95 -11.63 -7.05
C LYS A 163 -4.69 -10.33 -6.81
N ASN A 164 -4.27 -9.26 -7.47
CA ASN A 164 -4.98 -8.00 -7.41
C ASN A 164 -6.39 -8.15 -7.97
N GLN A 165 -7.37 -7.65 -7.24
CA GLN A 165 -8.79 -7.70 -7.57
C GLN A 165 -9.50 -6.50 -6.97
N ASP A 166 -10.62 -6.10 -7.57
CA ASP A 166 -11.52 -5.15 -6.95
C ASP A 166 -11.95 -5.65 -5.57
N GLY A 167 -11.64 -4.88 -4.54
CA GLY A 167 -11.94 -5.20 -3.15
C GLY A 167 -13.41 -5.12 -2.82
N GLN A 168 -14.16 -4.29 -3.55
CA GLN A 168 -15.58 -4.00 -3.29
C GLN A 168 -15.85 -3.72 -1.80
N GLY A 169 -14.98 -2.90 -1.19
CA GLY A 169 -14.97 -2.59 0.22
C GLY A 169 -13.66 -2.95 0.91
N VAL A 170 -13.64 -2.78 2.23
CA VAL A 170 -12.44 -2.92 3.08
C VAL A 170 -12.64 -3.95 4.21
N ASN A 171 -13.41 -4.99 3.99
CA ASN A 171 -13.86 -5.95 5.00
C ASN A 171 -13.80 -7.41 4.55
N ASN A 172 -13.08 -7.73 3.46
CA ASN A 172 -13.02 -9.06 2.90
C ASN A 172 -11.59 -9.45 2.48
N ARG A 173 -11.41 -10.64 1.88
CA ARG A 173 -10.09 -11.17 1.50
C ARG A 173 -9.54 -10.58 0.21
N ARG A 174 -10.36 -9.91 -0.58
CA ARG A 174 -9.92 -9.23 -1.80
C ARG A 174 -9.20 -7.94 -1.44
N THR A 175 -8.25 -7.55 -2.25
CA THR A 175 -7.60 -6.25 -2.12
C THR A 175 -7.11 -5.77 -3.48
N TYR A 176 -7.14 -4.47 -3.66
CA TYR A 176 -6.56 -3.77 -4.81
C TYR A 176 -5.02 -3.80 -4.81
N LYS A 177 -4.41 -4.08 -3.64
CA LYS A 177 -2.99 -3.89 -3.36
C LYS A 177 -2.40 -5.08 -2.62
N ASN A 178 -2.10 -6.14 -3.37
CA ASN A 178 -1.30 -7.23 -2.85
C ASN A 178 0.18 -6.91 -3.00
N ILE A 179 0.97 -7.16 -1.98
CA ILE A 179 2.42 -7.06 -2.03
C ILE A 179 3.01 -8.40 -1.60
N PRO A 180 3.85 -9.05 -2.41
CA PRO A 180 4.41 -10.36 -2.11
C PRO A 180 5.57 -10.26 -1.10
N PHE A 181 5.32 -9.57 0.02
CA PHE A 181 6.29 -9.31 1.09
C PHE A 181 5.62 -9.42 2.45
N TYR A 182 6.21 -10.16 3.37
CA TYR A 182 5.75 -10.25 4.76
C TYR A 182 6.88 -9.98 5.74
N LEU A 183 6.51 -9.54 6.93
CA LEU A 183 7.36 -9.38 8.11
C LEU A 183 7.06 -10.51 9.11
N SER A 184 8.09 -10.98 9.80
CA SER A 184 8.02 -11.96 10.88
C SER A 184 8.49 -11.36 12.22
N SER A 185 7.84 -11.76 13.31
CA SER A 185 8.25 -11.43 14.68
C SER A 185 9.65 -11.99 15.04
N ARG A 186 10.22 -12.86 14.21
CA ARG A 186 11.61 -13.31 14.30
C ARG A 186 12.63 -12.34 13.71
N MET A 187 12.20 -11.11 13.41
CA MET A 187 13.04 -10.03 12.88
C MET A 187 13.65 -10.34 11.51
N TYR A 188 12.83 -10.87 10.61
CA TYR A 188 13.13 -10.97 9.20
C TYR A 188 11.87 -10.68 8.37
N GLY A 189 12.07 -10.40 7.09
CA GLY A 189 11.01 -10.35 6.09
C GLY A 189 11.38 -11.16 4.87
N THR A 190 10.39 -11.59 4.09
CA THR A 190 10.62 -12.27 2.82
C THR A 190 9.86 -11.58 1.70
N PHE A 191 10.57 -11.18 0.67
CA PHE A 191 10.02 -10.64 -0.56
C PHE A 191 10.12 -11.69 -1.67
N TYR A 192 8.97 -12.10 -2.22
CA TYR A 192 8.91 -12.99 -3.38
C TYR A 192 8.90 -12.15 -4.65
N HIS A 193 9.98 -12.24 -5.41
CA HIS A 193 10.17 -11.50 -6.66
C HIS A 193 9.41 -12.18 -7.80
N THR A 194 8.11 -11.99 -7.84
CA THR A 194 7.20 -12.52 -8.85
C THR A 194 6.02 -11.59 -9.09
N CYS A 195 5.46 -11.61 -10.29
CA CYS A 195 4.17 -11.01 -10.62
C CYS A 195 3.08 -12.06 -10.90
N ALA A 196 3.41 -13.36 -10.82
CA ALA A 196 2.44 -14.42 -10.99
C ALA A 196 1.38 -14.44 -9.87
N HIS A 197 0.19 -14.90 -10.20
CA HIS A 197 -0.80 -15.23 -9.18
C HIS A 197 -0.21 -16.26 -8.22
N SER A 198 -0.39 -16.05 -6.94
CA SER A 198 0.27 -16.86 -5.91
C SER A 198 -0.64 -17.03 -4.68
N LYS A 199 -0.29 -18.00 -3.84
CA LYS A 199 -0.86 -18.16 -2.51
C LYS A 199 0.27 -18.06 -1.49
N LEU A 200 0.05 -17.32 -0.43
CA LEU A 200 0.94 -17.24 0.72
C LEU A 200 0.18 -17.73 1.96
N SER A 201 0.61 -18.84 2.51
CA SER A 201 0.08 -19.40 3.75
C SER A 201 1.04 -19.11 4.89
N LEU A 202 0.61 -18.24 5.81
CA LEU A 202 1.36 -17.83 6.98
C LEU A 202 0.98 -18.76 8.15
N ALA A 203 1.58 -19.93 8.23
CA ALA A 203 1.21 -21.00 9.17
C ALA A 203 -0.27 -21.45 9.08
N GLY A 204 -0.92 -21.23 7.93
CA GLY A 204 -2.35 -21.51 7.74
C GLY A 204 -2.64 -22.93 7.25
N HIS A 205 -1.82 -23.50 6.37
CA HIS A 205 -1.91 -24.90 5.95
C HIS A 205 -1.19 -25.84 6.91
N SER A 206 -0.05 -25.39 7.41
CA SER A 206 0.74 -26.10 8.40
C SER A 206 1.23 -25.09 9.43
N THR A 207 1.03 -25.37 10.70
CA THR A 207 1.51 -24.51 11.82
C THR A 207 3.03 -24.46 11.90
N ARG A 208 3.74 -25.27 11.12
CA ARG A 208 5.19 -25.40 11.09
C ARG A 208 5.83 -24.69 9.90
N SER A 209 5.05 -24.10 8.98
CA SER A 209 5.62 -23.52 7.77
C SER A 209 4.89 -22.27 7.29
N VAL A 210 5.66 -21.34 6.76
CA VAL A 210 5.21 -20.32 5.83
C VAL A 210 5.40 -20.86 4.43
N GLN A 211 4.30 -21.07 3.70
CA GLN A 211 4.33 -21.65 2.37
C GLN A 211 3.94 -20.63 1.30
N PHE A 212 4.79 -20.50 0.30
CA PHE A 212 4.52 -19.72 -0.90
C PHE A 212 4.30 -20.67 -2.09
N LEU A 213 3.15 -20.58 -2.74
CA LEU A 213 2.79 -21.31 -3.95
C LEU A 213 2.61 -20.33 -5.10
N SER A 214 3.45 -20.45 -6.11
CA SER A 214 3.41 -19.61 -7.32
C SER A 214 2.81 -20.37 -8.51
N ASP A 215 2.02 -19.68 -9.34
CA ASP A 215 1.56 -20.17 -10.66
C ASP A 215 2.68 -20.04 -11.73
N GLN A 216 3.93 -20.20 -11.34
CA GLN A 216 5.13 -20.28 -12.20
C GLN A 216 6.03 -21.40 -11.70
N ALA A 217 6.75 -22.09 -12.61
CA ALA A 217 7.76 -23.09 -12.26
C ALA A 217 9.12 -22.44 -11.91
N MET A 218 9.10 -21.37 -11.16
CA MET A 218 10.28 -20.62 -10.74
C MET A 218 10.02 -20.02 -9.35
N LEU A 219 11.03 -20.03 -8.52
CA LEU A 219 11.02 -19.44 -7.18
C LEU A 219 12.15 -18.43 -7.08
N ASP A 220 11.85 -17.24 -6.65
CA ASP A 220 12.81 -16.16 -6.43
C ASP A 220 12.40 -15.37 -5.18
N ALA A 221 13.19 -15.48 -4.13
CA ALA A 221 12.89 -14.92 -2.83
C ALA A 221 14.09 -14.16 -2.27
N PHE A 222 13.83 -12.97 -1.75
CA PHE A 222 14.80 -12.21 -0.96
C PHE A 222 14.41 -12.32 0.50
N VAL A 223 15.31 -12.86 1.32
CA VAL A 223 15.18 -12.91 2.78
C VAL A 223 15.99 -11.77 3.36
N ILE A 224 15.33 -10.92 4.13
CA ILE A 224 15.87 -9.66 4.68
C ILE A 224 15.83 -9.78 6.19
N ALA A 225 16.98 -9.71 6.86
CA ALA A 225 17.09 -9.71 8.32
C ALA A 225 17.54 -8.33 8.83
N GLY A 226 17.04 -7.93 9.98
CA GLY A 226 17.42 -6.67 10.63
C GLY A 226 17.26 -6.74 12.14
N ASP A 227 17.93 -5.84 12.87
CA ASP A 227 17.80 -5.74 14.32
C ASP A 227 16.60 -4.90 14.77
N ALA A 228 15.98 -4.15 13.81
CA ALA A 228 14.73 -3.41 13.96
C ALA A 228 13.80 -3.71 12.80
N MET A 229 12.47 -3.62 13.00
CA MET A 229 11.47 -3.80 11.93
C MET A 229 11.64 -2.76 10.82
N GLU A 230 12.01 -1.53 11.17
CA GLU A 230 12.31 -0.47 10.21
C GLU A 230 13.46 -0.85 9.27
N GLU A 231 14.51 -1.50 9.78
CA GLU A 231 15.64 -1.94 8.96
C GLU A 231 15.23 -2.98 7.91
N ILE A 232 14.29 -3.86 8.25
CA ILE A 232 13.74 -4.85 7.33
C ILE A 232 12.94 -4.16 6.23
N LEU A 233 12.08 -3.18 6.58
CA LEU A 233 11.35 -2.36 5.63
C LEU A 233 12.28 -1.54 4.74
N ARG A 234 13.34 -0.98 5.32
CA ARG A 234 14.40 -0.28 4.58
C ARG A 234 15.09 -1.22 3.60
N GLY A 235 15.44 -2.44 4.03
CA GLY A 235 16.01 -3.46 3.15
C GLY A 235 15.08 -3.83 1.98
N TYR A 236 13.77 -3.90 2.21
CA TYR A 236 12.79 -4.08 1.14
C TYR A 236 12.78 -2.89 0.16
N ARG A 237 12.84 -1.65 0.66
CA ARG A 237 12.95 -0.45 -0.19
C ARG A 237 14.29 -0.34 -0.90
N ASP A 238 15.37 -0.80 -0.27
CA ASP A 238 16.69 -0.90 -0.91
C ASP A 238 16.66 -1.82 -2.14
N LEU A 239 15.80 -2.86 -2.15
CA LEU A 239 15.61 -3.75 -3.30
C LEU A 239 14.64 -3.17 -4.33
N THR A 240 13.55 -2.53 -3.89
CA THR A 240 12.40 -2.20 -4.73
C THR A 240 12.21 -0.71 -5.02
N GLY A 241 13.08 0.12 -4.47
CA GLY A 241 13.08 1.57 -4.62
C GLY A 241 12.35 2.31 -3.51
N TYR A 242 12.80 3.52 -3.27
CA TYR A 242 12.28 4.43 -2.25
C TYR A 242 11.13 5.29 -2.80
N PRO A 243 10.18 5.70 -1.96
CA PRO A 243 9.15 6.65 -2.35
C PRO A 243 9.76 8.03 -2.64
N SER A 244 9.16 8.77 -3.57
CA SER A 244 9.46 10.19 -3.74
C SER A 244 8.71 11.04 -2.72
N MET A 245 9.21 12.25 -2.43
CA MET A 245 8.54 13.20 -1.56
C MET A 245 7.33 13.82 -2.28
N PRO A 246 6.11 13.69 -1.74
CA PRO A 246 4.94 14.39 -2.28
C PRO A 246 5.08 15.91 -2.12
N PRO A 247 4.47 16.72 -3.00
CA PRO A 247 4.52 18.17 -2.90
C PRO A 247 3.76 18.71 -1.67
N LEU A 248 4.18 19.85 -1.13
CA LEU A 248 3.63 20.45 0.08
C LEU A 248 2.09 20.55 0.06
N TRP A 249 1.53 21.04 -1.03
CA TRP A 249 0.08 21.23 -1.18
C TRP A 249 -0.72 19.93 -1.03
N SER A 250 -0.11 18.78 -1.29
CA SER A 250 -0.80 17.49 -1.20
C SER A 250 -1.15 17.09 0.23
N PHE A 251 -0.45 17.64 1.23
CA PHE A 251 -0.70 17.36 2.65
C PHE A 251 -1.84 18.19 3.23
N GLY A 252 -2.34 19.21 2.52
CA GLY A 252 -3.56 19.92 2.86
C GLY A 252 -4.82 19.07 2.65
N VAL A 253 -5.97 19.66 2.88
CA VAL A 253 -7.26 19.00 2.71
C VAL A 253 -7.61 18.93 1.22
N TRP A 254 -8.09 17.76 0.80
CA TRP A 254 -8.68 17.50 -0.52
C TRP A 254 -10.18 17.39 -0.38
N MET A 255 -10.94 18.11 -1.22
CA MET A 255 -12.39 18.03 -1.28
C MET A 255 -12.82 17.40 -2.59
N SER A 256 -13.73 16.44 -2.49
CA SER A 256 -14.29 15.71 -3.61
C SER A 256 -15.61 15.06 -3.23
N ARG A 257 -16.33 14.66 -4.23
CA ARG A 257 -17.40 13.65 -4.18
C ARG A 257 -17.55 13.00 -5.55
N MET A 258 -18.27 11.93 -5.65
CA MET A 258 -18.69 11.32 -6.89
C MET A 258 -20.11 11.86 -7.25
N THR A 259 -20.31 12.88 -8.07
CA THR A 259 -19.28 13.66 -8.74
C THR A 259 -19.72 15.13 -8.80
N TYR A 260 -18.83 16.02 -9.18
CA TYR A 260 -19.18 17.39 -9.58
C TYR A 260 -19.44 17.43 -11.09
N PHE A 261 -20.58 18.01 -11.49
CA PHE A 261 -21.03 17.95 -12.88
C PHE A 261 -20.76 19.21 -13.71
N SER A 262 -20.31 20.31 -13.11
CA SER A 262 -20.06 21.54 -13.86
C SER A 262 -18.99 22.42 -13.22
N ALA A 263 -18.38 23.28 -14.03
CA ALA A 263 -17.47 24.32 -13.56
C ALA A 263 -18.15 25.27 -12.58
N ASP A 264 -19.40 25.62 -12.80
CA ASP A 264 -20.16 26.53 -11.93
C ASP A 264 -20.38 25.92 -10.55
N GLU A 265 -20.79 24.65 -10.47
CA GLU A 265 -20.94 23.93 -9.20
C GLU A 265 -19.64 23.92 -8.41
N VAL A 266 -18.52 23.59 -9.06
CA VAL A 266 -17.20 23.57 -8.41
C VAL A 266 -16.79 24.97 -7.94
N ASN A 267 -16.99 25.99 -8.76
CA ASN A 267 -16.69 27.38 -8.40
C ASN A 267 -17.49 27.83 -7.17
N GLU A 268 -18.80 27.52 -7.10
CA GLU A 268 -19.65 27.83 -5.95
C GLU A 268 -19.12 27.19 -4.66
N ILE A 269 -18.75 25.91 -4.73
CA ILE A 269 -18.21 25.17 -3.58
C ILE A 269 -16.88 25.76 -3.13
N CYS A 270 -15.96 26.05 -4.06
CA CYS A 270 -14.66 26.63 -3.75
C CYS A 270 -14.79 28.06 -3.16
N ASP A 271 -15.64 28.90 -3.75
CA ASP A 271 -15.89 30.24 -3.27
C ASP A 271 -16.49 30.20 -1.85
N ARG A 272 -17.42 29.28 -1.58
CA ARG A 272 -17.99 29.07 -0.25
C ARG A 272 -16.96 28.62 0.78
N MET A 273 -16.09 27.65 0.42
CA MET A 273 -15.02 27.22 1.33
C MET A 273 -14.12 28.40 1.76
N ARG A 274 -13.76 29.28 0.81
CA ARG A 274 -12.95 30.46 1.13
C ARG A 274 -13.73 31.47 1.97
N ALA A 275 -14.99 31.79 1.61
CA ALA A 275 -15.84 32.71 2.34
C ALA A 275 -16.11 32.27 3.78
N GLU A 276 -16.25 30.99 4.00
CA GLU A 276 -16.47 30.39 5.32
C GLU A 276 -15.17 29.96 6.03
N HIS A 277 -13.99 30.26 5.48
CA HIS A 277 -12.67 29.92 6.05
C HIS A 277 -12.48 28.43 6.37
N TYR A 278 -12.86 27.54 5.44
CA TYR A 278 -12.48 26.14 5.44
C TYR A 278 -11.16 25.99 4.67
N PRO A 279 -10.04 25.64 5.31
CA PRO A 279 -8.78 25.47 4.61
C PRO A 279 -8.83 24.23 3.71
N CYS A 280 -8.44 24.40 2.43
CA CYS A 280 -8.47 23.32 1.44
C CYS A 280 -7.50 23.62 0.30
N ASP A 281 -6.74 22.65 -0.14
CA ASP A 281 -5.75 22.80 -1.21
C ASP A 281 -6.17 22.20 -2.55
N VAL A 282 -6.97 21.15 -2.55
CA VAL A 282 -7.26 20.39 -3.77
C VAL A 282 -8.76 20.18 -3.96
N ILE A 283 -9.21 20.43 -5.16
CA ILE A 283 -10.50 19.98 -5.67
C ILE A 283 -10.25 18.81 -6.62
N HIS A 284 -10.91 17.69 -6.36
CA HIS A 284 -10.86 16.54 -7.24
C HIS A 284 -12.16 16.39 -8.02
N LEU A 285 -12.06 16.31 -9.34
CA LEU A 285 -13.17 15.98 -10.24
C LEU A 285 -13.16 14.49 -10.51
N ASP A 286 -14.20 13.82 -10.10
CA ASP A 286 -14.39 12.38 -10.29
C ASP A 286 -15.09 12.11 -11.65
N THR A 287 -15.76 11.01 -11.86
CA THR A 287 -16.25 10.45 -13.12
C THR A 287 -17.04 11.42 -14.05
N GLY A 288 -17.65 12.46 -13.51
CA GLY A 288 -18.56 13.35 -14.24
C GLY A 288 -17.90 14.48 -15.03
N TRP A 289 -16.59 14.59 -15.11
CA TRP A 289 -15.94 15.61 -15.93
C TRP A 289 -15.87 15.26 -17.42
N PHE A 290 -16.04 13.96 -17.77
CA PHE A 290 -16.12 13.48 -19.15
C PHE A 290 -17.40 13.89 -19.86
N ARG A 291 -17.44 13.72 -21.19
CA ARG A 291 -18.65 13.90 -22.00
C ARG A 291 -19.80 13.05 -21.46
N THR A 292 -19.56 11.77 -21.25
CA THR A 292 -20.49 10.85 -20.60
C THR A 292 -19.92 10.38 -19.29
N ASP A 293 -20.70 10.46 -18.21
CA ASP A 293 -20.28 10.02 -16.88
C ASP A 293 -19.79 8.57 -16.89
N TRP A 294 -18.67 8.29 -16.25
CA TRP A 294 -17.98 6.99 -16.21
C TRP A 294 -17.24 6.56 -17.48
N LEU A 295 -17.54 7.11 -18.64
CA LEU A 295 -16.90 6.71 -19.90
C LEU A 295 -15.63 7.50 -20.15
N CYS A 296 -14.48 6.93 -19.80
CA CYS A 296 -13.19 7.60 -19.86
C CYS A 296 -12.75 7.89 -21.29
N GLU A 297 -12.55 9.16 -21.62
CA GLU A 297 -12.11 9.66 -22.92
C GLU A 297 -11.05 10.78 -22.84
N TRP A 298 -10.53 11.09 -21.66
CA TRP A 298 -9.50 12.13 -21.38
C TRP A 298 -9.81 13.51 -21.97
N LYS A 299 -11.09 13.87 -22.06
CA LYS A 299 -11.56 15.16 -22.56
C LYS A 299 -12.69 15.70 -21.69
N PHE A 300 -12.64 17.01 -21.37
CA PHE A 300 -13.70 17.66 -20.63
C PHE A 300 -14.99 17.72 -21.45
N ASN A 301 -16.13 17.58 -20.77
CA ASN A 301 -17.43 17.89 -21.35
C ASN A 301 -17.53 19.39 -21.66
N GLU A 302 -17.77 19.74 -22.94
CA GLU A 302 -17.73 21.11 -23.43
C GLU A 302 -18.89 21.98 -22.94
N GLU A 303 -20.05 21.39 -22.63
CA GLU A 303 -21.22 22.10 -22.11
C GLU A 303 -21.06 22.43 -20.63
N ARG A 304 -20.57 21.48 -19.86
CA ARG A 304 -20.42 21.61 -18.38
C ARG A 304 -19.14 22.31 -17.98
N PHE A 305 -18.12 22.23 -18.81
CA PHE A 305 -16.81 22.86 -18.64
C PHE A 305 -16.41 23.59 -19.94
N PRO A 306 -17.09 24.68 -20.31
CA PRO A 306 -16.90 25.33 -21.63
C PRO A 306 -15.50 25.94 -21.83
N ASP A 307 -14.80 26.31 -20.76
CA ASP A 307 -13.42 26.77 -20.77
C ASP A 307 -12.61 26.05 -19.67
N PRO A 308 -12.21 24.79 -19.87
CA PRO A 308 -11.54 24.04 -18.81
C PRO A 308 -10.24 24.68 -18.35
N LYS A 309 -9.47 25.29 -19.26
CA LYS A 309 -8.23 25.96 -18.92
C LYS A 309 -8.45 27.20 -18.06
N GLY A 310 -9.39 28.07 -18.44
CA GLY A 310 -9.75 29.25 -17.65
C GLY A 310 -10.33 28.87 -16.29
N PHE A 311 -11.16 27.83 -16.23
CA PHE A 311 -11.68 27.27 -14.99
C PHE A 311 -10.56 26.82 -14.05
N ILE A 312 -9.60 26.01 -14.52
CA ILE A 312 -8.48 25.53 -13.72
C ILE A 312 -7.59 26.69 -13.24
N GLN A 313 -7.31 27.65 -14.12
CA GLN A 313 -6.53 28.85 -13.76
C GLN A 313 -7.21 29.71 -12.69
N ARG A 314 -8.55 29.86 -12.76
CA ARG A 314 -9.33 30.54 -11.72
C ARG A 314 -9.17 29.84 -10.36
N LEU A 315 -9.33 28.52 -10.32
CA LEU A 315 -9.15 27.74 -9.09
C LEU A 315 -7.73 27.89 -8.53
N LYS A 316 -6.72 27.80 -9.39
CA LYS A 316 -5.32 27.98 -9.01
C LYS A 316 -5.06 29.36 -8.41
N LYS A 317 -5.63 30.42 -9.00
CA LYS A 317 -5.52 31.78 -8.46
C LYS A 317 -6.13 31.92 -7.06
N ASN A 318 -7.14 31.11 -6.75
CA ASN A 318 -7.80 31.05 -5.44
C ASN A 318 -7.13 30.04 -4.49
N GLY A 319 -5.93 29.56 -4.80
CA GLY A 319 -5.15 28.63 -3.96
C GLY A 319 -5.59 27.16 -4.03
N TYR A 320 -6.31 26.77 -5.08
CA TYR A 320 -6.68 25.36 -5.30
C TYR A 320 -5.85 24.69 -6.39
N ARG A 321 -5.59 23.40 -6.21
CA ARG A 321 -5.12 22.49 -7.26
C ARG A 321 -6.29 21.66 -7.77
N VAL A 322 -6.20 21.22 -9.02
CA VAL A 322 -7.22 20.37 -9.63
C VAL A 322 -6.64 18.98 -9.86
N SER A 323 -7.32 17.97 -9.37
CA SER A 323 -7.06 16.56 -9.62
C SER A 323 -8.17 15.97 -10.47
N LEU A 324 -7.84 15.07 -11.41
CA LEU A 324 -8.80 14.42 -12.29
C LEU A 324 -8.80 12.90 -12.13
N TRP A 325 -9.99 12.34 -12.09
CA TRP A 325 -10.23 10.90 -12.16
C TRP A 325 -10.07 10.38 -13.59
N GLN A 326 -9.49 9.20 -13.73
CA GLN A 326 -9.49 8.41 -14.96
C GLN A 326 -9.15 6.95 -14.62
N LEU A 327 -9.31 6.07 -15.59
CA LEU A 327 -9.00 4.64 -15.51
C LEU A 327 -8.27 4.19 -16.79
N PRO A 328 -7.63 3.00 -16.81
CA PRO A 328 -6.77 2.58 -17.91
C PRO A 328 -7.52 1.79 -19.01
N TYR A 329 -8.81 2.03 -19.18
CA TYR A 329 -9.63 1.37 -20.17
C TYR A 329 -10.24 2.41 -21.12
N VAL A 330 -10.27 2.10 -22.42
CA VAL A 330 -10.83 2.99 -23.44
C VAL A 330 -12.28 2.63 -23.72
N ALA A 331 -13.18 3.60 -23.60
CA ALA A 331 -14.59 3.41 -23.89
C ALA A 331 -14.86 3.18 -25.39
N GLU A 332 -15.90 2.41 -25.72
CA GLU A 332 -16.28 2.08 -27.13
C GLU A 332 -16.66 3.32 -27.94
N ASP A 333 -17.20 4.35 -27.28
CA ASP A 333 -17.61 5.61 -27.91
C ASP A 333 -16.63 6.76 -27.70
N ALA A 334 -15.44 6.47 -27.12
CA ALA A 334 -14.39 7.46 -26.93
C ALA A 334 -13.86 7.97 -28.28
N GLU A 335 -13.59 9.27 -28.37
CA GLU A 335 -13.02 9.90 -29.58
C GLU A 335 -11.70 9.23 -30.02
N GLN A 336 -10.94 8.68 -29.07
CA GLN A 336 -9.65 8.05 -29.31
C GLN A 336 -9.72 6.57 -29.71
N ILE A 337 -10.92 5.96 -29.77
CA ILE A 337 -11.05 4.50 -29.93
C ILE A 337 -10.50 3.98 -31.25
N GLU A 338 -10.76 4.68 -32.35
CA GLU A 338 -10.31 4.26 -33.69
C GLU A 338 -8.77 4.32 -33.79
N GLU A 339 -8.15 5.38 -33.23
CA GLU A 339 -6.71 5.48 -33.13
C GLU A 339 -6.11 4.37 -32.27
N ALA A 340 -6.73 4.11 -31.10
CA ALA A 340 -6.28 3.09 -30.18
C ALA A 340 -6.33 1.68 -30.77
N LYS A 341 -7.39 1.35 -31.51
CA LYS A 341 -7.54 0.07 -32.22
C LYS A 341 -6.56 -0.04 -33.41
N ALA A 342 -6.49 0.99 -34.25
CA ALA A 342 -5.64 0.98 -35.45
C ALA A 342 -4.14 0.86 -35.14
N ASN A 343 -3.68 1.40 -34.01
CA ASN A 343 -2.29 1.34 -33.59
C ASN A 343 -2.03 0.26 -32.53
N GLU A 344 -3.03 -0.55 -32.18
CA GLU A 344 -2.94 -1.60 -31.17
C GLU A 344 -2.46 -1.06 -29.78
N TYR A 345 -2.91 0.14 -29.38
CA TYR A 345 -2.61 0.72 -28.09
C TYR A 345 -3.43 0.08 -26.95
N ILE A 346 -4.60 -0.47 -27.29
CA ILE A 346 -5.37 -1.35 -26.41
C ILE A 346 -5.17 -2.80 -26.82
N ALA A 347 -5.10 -3.70 -25.84
CA ALA A 347 -4.90 -5.12 -26.08
C ALA A 347 -6.14 -5.72 -26.75
N PRO A 348 -6.02 -6.34 -27.95
CA PRO A 348 -7.16 -6.91 -28.66
C PRO A 348 -7.72 -8.10 -27.89
N LEU A 349 -9.06 -8.11 -27.75
CA LEU A 349 -9.79 -9.22 -27.12
C LEU A 349 -9.85 -10.43 -28.04
N THR A 350 -9.59 -11.61 -27.51
CA THR A 350 -9.64 -12.87 -28.27
C THR A 350 -11.02 -13.53 -28.23
N LYS A 351 -11.84 -13.20 -27.21
CA LYS A 351 -13.21 -13.68 -27.02
C LYS A 351 -14.05 -12.60 -26.34
N GLN A 352 -15.36 -12.65 -26.57
CA GLN A 352 -16.31 -11.88 -25.77
C GLN A 352 -16.28 -12.44 -24.33
N GLN A 353 -15.98 -11.60 -23.35
CA GLN A 353 -15.83 -12.08 -21.98
C GLN A 353 -17.16 -12.51 -21.38
N ASP A 354 -17.18 -13.76 -20.85
CA ASP A 354 -18.05 -14.09 -19.74
C ASP A 354 -17.45 -13.43 -18.48
N THR A 355 -18.05 -12.37 -18.03
CA THR A 355 -17.63 -11.69 -16.80
C THR A 355 -18.03 -12.58 -15.63
N ASP A 356 -17.10 -12.82 -14.72
CA ASP A 356 -17.37 -13.50 -13.45
C ASP A 356 -18.18 -12.63 -12.46
N GLY A 357 -18.81 -11.56 -12.98
CA GLY A 357 -19.57 -10.59 -12.19
C GLY A 357 -18.73 -9.71 -11.27
N SER A 358 -17.41 -9.83 -11.31
CA SER A 358 -16.49 -9.11 -10.43
C SER A 358 -16.01 -7.77 -10.99
N ASN A 359 -16.28 -7.47 -12.26
CA ASN A 359 -15.80 -6.29 -12.96
C ASN A 359 -16.96 -5.50 -13.59
N PHE A 360 -17.53 -4.62 -12.81
CA PHE A 360 -18.52 -3.66 -13.29
C PHE A 360 -18.00 -2.80 -14.46
N SER A 361 -16.72 -2.47 -14.46
CA SER A 361 -16.08 -1.55 -15.40
C SER A 361 -15.57 -2.19 -16.69
N ALA A 362 -15.37 -3.51 -16.73
CA ALA A 362 -14.83 -4.16 -17.93
C ALA A 362 -15.85 -4.36 -19.03
N LEU A 363 -17.15 -4.32 -18.71
CA LEU A 363 -18.25 -4.61 -19.63
C LEU A 363 -18.46 -3.54 -20.70
N ASP A 364 -18.12 -2.28 -20.38
CA ASP A 364 -18.45 -1.10 -21.20
C ASP A 364 -17.21 -0.53 -21.91
N TYR A 365 -16.06 -1.21 -21.84
CA TYR A 365 -14.81 -0.71 -22.41
C TYR A 365 -14.32 -1.58 -23.57
N ALA A 366 -13.80 -0.91 -24.61
CA ALA A 366 -13.26 -1.55 -25.81
C ALA A 366 -11.99 -2.35 -25.55
N GLY A 367 -11.23 -2.00 -24.53
CA GLY A 367 -10.03 -2.72 -24.17
C GLY A 367 -9.16 -2.00 -23.13
N THR A 368 -8.23 -2.76 -22.58
CA THR A 368 -7.22 -2.31 -21.63
C THR A 368 -6.02 -1.73 -22.38
N ILE A 369 -5.53 -0.55 -21.98
CA ILE A 369 -4.30 0.03 -22.53
C ILE A 369 -3.12 -0.92 -22.24
N ASP A 370 -2.34 -1.25 -23.27
CA ASP A 370 -1.21 -2.16 -23.17
C ASP A 370 0.07 -1.43 -22.74
N PHE A 371 0.28 -1.24 -21.43
CA PHE A 371 1.50 -0.63 -20.90
C PHE A 371 2.76 -1.49 -21.06
N THR A 372 2.66 -2.71 -21.59
CA THR A 372 3.83 -3.49 -22.02
C THR A 372 4.32 -3.09 -23.42
N TYR A 373 3.55 -2.26 -24.13
CA TYR A 373 3.86 -1.71 -25.42
C TYR A 373 4.30 -0.24 -25.31
N PRO A 374 5.60 0.09 -25.52
CA PRO A 374 6.10 1.46 -25.32
C PRO A 374 5.32 2.54 -26.07
N LYS A 375 4.84 2.25 -27.28
CA LYS A 375 4.05 3.22 -28.06
C LYS A 375 2.70 3.52 -27.44
N ALA A 376 2.04 2.50 -26.84
CA ALA A 376 0.79 2.69 -26.11
C ALA A 376 1.01 3.50 -24.83
N THR A 377 2.12 3.27 -24.13
CA THR A 377 2.52 4.07 -22.97
C THR A 377 2.74 5.54 -23.33
N GLU A 378 3.47 5.83 -24.41
CA GLU A 378 3.69 7.20 -24.85
C GLU A 378 2.39 7.87 -25.35
N TRP A 379 1.53 7.15 -26.04
CA TRP A 379 0.20 7.63 -26.42
C TRP A 379 -0.61 8.04 -25.18
N TYR A 380 -0.69 7.16 -24.18
CA TYR A 380 -1.36 7.45 -22.91
C TYR A 380 -0.79 8.68 -22.20
N LYS A 381 0.55 8.78 -22.12
CA LYS A 381 1.21 9.98 -21.59
C LYS A 381 0.81 11.25 -22.35
N GLY A 382 0.65 11.15 -23.67
CA GLY A 382 0.17 12.24 -24.53
C GLY A 382 -1.24 12.71 -24.16
N LEU A 383 -2.17 11.78 -23.86
CA LEU A 383 -3.51 12.11 -23.41
C LEU A 383 -3.49 12.84 -22.05
N LEU A 384 -2.69 12.38 -21.10
CA LEU A 384 -2.54 13.05 -19.80
C LEU A 384 -1.85 14.41 -19.91
N LYS A 385 -0.85 14.52 -20.81
CA LYS A 385 -0.11 15.77 -21.02
C LYS A 385 -1.03 16.93 -21.41
N GLN A 386 -2.02 16.69 -22.24
CA GLN A 386 -2.99 17.73 -22.64
C GLN A 386 -3.74 18.29 -21.44
N LEU A 387 -4.12 17.45 -20.47
CA LEU A 387 -4.79 17.85 -19.24
C LEU A 387 -3.85 18.61 -18.30
N LEU A 388 -2.64 18.10 -18.13
CA LEU A 388 -1.59 18.71 -17.29
C LEU A 388 -1.17 20.09 -17.84
N ASP A 389 -1.08 20.26 -19.16
CA ASP A 389 -0.79 21.54 -19.82
C ASP A 389 -1.89 22.60 -19.60
N MET A 390 -3.13 22.19 -19.28
CA MET A 390 -4.21 23.08 -18.87
C MET A 390 -4.03 23.57 -17.41
N GLY A 391 -3.21 22.87 -16.61
CA GLY A 391 -2.94 23.22 -15.21
C GLY A 391 -3.44 22.19 -14.19
N VAL A 392 -3.90 21.03 -14.63
CA VAL A 392 -4.16 19.86 -13.75
C VAL A 392 -2.87 19.47 -13.06
N THR A 393 -2.92 19.12 -11.78
CA THR A 393 -1.71 18.87 -10.96
C THR A 393 -1.58 17.45 -10.45
N CYS A 394 -2.66 16.68 -10.46
CA CYS A 394 -2.66 15.28 -10.03
C CYS A 394 -3.64 14.45 -10.84
N ILE A 395 -3.25 13.26 -11.20
CA ILE A 395 -4.10 12.26 -11.84
C ILE A 395 -4.47 11.18 -10.83
N LYS A 396 -5.77 10.99 -10.59
CA LYS A 396 -6.27 9.80 -9.88
C LYS A 396 -6.23 8.62 -10.83
N THR A 397 -5.33 7.68 -10.57
CA THR A 397 -5.21 6.43 -11.32
C THR A 397 -6.09 5.37 -10.68
N ASP A 398 -7.37 5.42 -11.01
CA ASP A 398 -8.35 4.47 -10.50
C ASP A 398 -8.28 3.14 -11.26
N PHE A 399 -8.79 2.06 -10.68
CA PHE A 399 -8.71 0.70 -11.22
C PHE A 399 -7.26 0.22 -11.44
N GLY A 400 -7.03 -0.63 -12.47
CA GLY A 400 -5.70 -1.17 -12.76
C GLY A 400 -5.31 -2.41 -11.95
N GLU A 401 -6.16 -2.90 -11.07
CA GLU A 401 -6.02 -4.20 -10.39
C GLU A 401 -6.52 -5.36 -11.23
N ASN A 402 -7.35 -5.09 -12.22
CA ASN A 402 -7.83 -6.07 -13.18
C ASN A 402 -7.47 -5.66 -14.60
N ILE A 403 -7.18 -6.66 -15.44
CA ILE A 403 -6.99 -6.51 -16.88
C ILE A 403 -7.85 -7.55 -17.61
N HIS A 404 -8.09 -7.35 -18.88
CA HIS A 404 -8.73 -8.37 -19.70
C HIS A 404 -7.81 -9.59 -19.84
N MET A 405 -8.17 -10.69 -19.17
CA MET A 405 -7.35 -11.93 -19.14
C MET A 405 -7.37 -12.68 -20.48
N ASP A 406 -8.37 -12.45 -21.32
CA ASP A 406 -8.50 -13.03 -22.67
C ASP A 406 -7.94 -12.11 -23.78
N ALA A 407 -7.25 -11.03 -23.38
CA ALA A 407 -6.58 -10.13 -24.32
C ALA A 407 -5.14 -10.57 -24.61
N VAL A 408 -4.60 -10.10 -25.73
CA VAL A 408 -3.21 -10.34 -26.14
C VAL A 408 -2.40 -9.08 -25.92
N TYR A 409 -1.52 -9.10 -24.91
CA TYR A 409 -0.56 -8.04 -24.61
C TYR A 409 0.77 -8.31 -25.31
N LYS A 410 1.44 -7.26 -25.80
CA LYS A 410 2.64 -7.42 -26.63
C LYS A 410 3.88 -7.89 -25.85
N GLY A 411 4.03 -7.44 -24.62
CA GLY A 411 5.25 -7.70 -23.84
C GLY A 411 5.14 -8.78 -22.80
N MET A 412 3.94 -9.19 -22.41
CA MET A 412 3.75 -10.11 -21.29
C MET A 412 2.45 -10.89 -21.36
N LYS A 413 2.44 -12.12 -20.86
CA LYS A 413 1.20 -12.91 -20.72
C LYS A 413 0.28 -12.29 -19.67
N PRO A 414 -1.05 -12.31 -19.87
CA PRO A 414 -2.01 -11.69 -18.93
C PRO A 414 -1.91 -12.24 -17.50
N GLU A 415 -1.58 -13.53 -17.31
CA GLU A 415 -1.44 -14.15 -15.99
C GLU A 415 -0.27 -13.57 -15.16
N LEU A 416 0.75 -13.04 -15.82
CA LEU A 416 1.86 -12.35 -15.20
C LEU A 416 1.62 -10.84 -15.12
N LEU A 417 0.96 -10.29 -16.14
CA LEU A 417 0.71 -8.86 -16.23
C LEU A 417 -0.30 -8.35 -15.21
N ASN A 418 -1.31 -9.14 -14.85
CA ASN A 418 -2.41 -8.70 -14.00
C ASN A 418 -1.94 -7.99 -12.71
N ASN A 419 -1.00 -8.59 -11.97
CA ASN A 419 -0.45 -7.97 -10.77
C ASN A 419 0.50 -6.81 -11.08
N LEU A 420 1.32 -6.95 -12.12
CA LEU A 420 2.33 -5.96 -12.50
C LEU A 420 1.70 -4.71 -13.15
N TYR A 421 0.51 -4.83 -13.71
CA TYR A 421 -0.16 -3.79 -14.47
C TYR A 421 -0.28 -2.47 -13.69
N ALA A 422 -0.61 -2.55 -12.41
CA ALA A 422 -0.70 -1.39 -11.53
C ALA A 422 0.61 -0.58 -11.49
N LEU A 423 1.76 -1.26 -11.47
CA LEU A 423 3.07 -0.62 -11.45
C LEU A 423 3.35 0.13 -12.77
N LEU A 424 3.10 -0.51 -13.91
CA LEU A 424 3.34 0.09 -15.23
C LEU A 424 2.43 1.31 -15.47
N TYR A 425 1.16 1.18 -15.12
CA TYR A 425 0.15 2.22 -15.23
C TYR A 425 0.51 3.46 -14.39
N GLN A 426 0.81 3.26 -13.11
CA GLN A 426 1.16 4.37 -12.22
C GLN A 426 2.47 5.03 -12.58
N LYS A 427 3.48 4.25 -13.01
CA LYS A 427 4.75 4.77 -13.51
C LYS A 427 4.51 5.74 -14.67
N ALA A 428 3.70 5.35 -15.65
CA ALA A 428 3.40 6.20 -16.80
C ALA A 428 2.71 7.52 -16.39
N ALA A 429 1.69 7.45 -15.53
CA ALA A 429 0.98 8.64 -15.05
C ALA A 429 1.87 9.54 -14.18
N TYR A 430 2.67 8.94 -13.29
CA TYR A 430 3.59 9.67 -12.42
C TYR A 430 4.68 10.40 -13.22
N GLU A 431 5.33 9.71 -14.17
CA GLU A 431 6.41 10.27 -14.97
C GLU A 431 5.96 11.49 -15.75
N ILE A 432 4.83 11.41 -16.45
CA ILE A 432 4.32 12.56 -17.23
C ILE A 432 3.82 13.69 -16.32
N THR A 433 3.23 13.37 -15.17
CA THR A 433 2.82 14.39 -14.19
C THR A 433 4.05 15.16 -13.70
N LYS A 434 5.11 14.44 -13.31
CA LYS A 434 6.38 15.05 -12.86
C LYS A 434 7.06 15.87 -13.95
N GLU A 435 7.07 15.37 -15.18
CA GLU A 435 7.67 16.07 -16.33
C GLU A 435 6.98 17.42 -16.59
N VAL A 436 5.66 17.45 -16.57
CA VAL A 436 4.88 18.66 -16.92
C VAL A 436 4.75 19.63 -15.76
N THR A 437 4.52 19.14 -14.54
CA THR A 437 4.21 19.98 -13.38
C THR A 437 5.42 20.27 -12.50
N GLY A 438 6.48 19.47 -12.60
CA GLY A 438 7.60 19.46 -11.65
C GLY A 438 7.33 18.63 -10.39
N ASP A 439 6.06 18.37 -10.08
CA ASP A 439 5.62 17.61 -8.91
C ASP A 439 5.32 16.15 -9.28
N GLY A 440 6.01 15.21 -8.63
CA GLY A 440 5.74 13.78 -8.82
C GLY A 440 4.67 13.29 -7.86
N ILE A 441 3.43 13.17 -8.33
CA ILE A 441 2.31 12.65 -7.54
C ILE A 441 1.24 12.01 -8.42
N VAL A 442 0.68 10.91 -7.95
CA VAL A 442 -0.56 10.28 -8.44
C VAL A 442 -1.46 9.97 -7.26
N TRP A 443 -2.73 9.73 -7.50
CA TRP A 443 -3.68 9.23 -6.49
C TRP A 443 -4.16 7.85 -6.94
N ALA A 444 -3.48 6.79 -6.48
CA ALA A 444 -3.57 5.46 -7.05
C ALA A 444 -4.40 4.49 -6.21
N ARG A 445 -5.22 3.64 -6.87
CA ARG A 445 -6.00 2.58 -6.21
C ARG A 445 -5.21 1.28 -6.09
N ALA A 446 -4.77 0.72 -7.20
CA ALA A 446 -4.08 -0.56 -7.23
C ALA A 446 -2.59 -0.41 -6.84
N ALA A 447 -1.96 -1.49 -6.38
CA ALA A 447 -0.52 -1.54 -6.20
C ALA A 447 0.05 -2.97 -6.33
N TRP A 448 1.33 -3.03 -6.65
CA TRP A 448 2.20 -4.19 -6.56
C TRP A 448 3.59 -3.76 -6.06
N ALA A 449 4.51 -4.70 -5.85
CA ALA A 449 5.88 -4.37 -5.45
C ALA A 449 6.53 -3.41 -6.44
N GLY A 450 7.09 -2.30 -5.94
CA GLY A 450 7.65 -1.21 -6.73
C GLY A 450 6.75 0.03 -6.84
N CYS A 451 5.44 -0.08 -6.61
CA CYS A 451 4.51 1.05 -6.67
C CYS A 451 4.77 2.11 -5.59
N GLN A 452 5.42 1.75 -4.47
CA GLN A 452 5.78 2.72 -3.41
C GLN A 452 6.63 3.88 -3.92
N ARG A 453 7.31 3.73 -5.05
CA ARG A 453 8.10 4.79 -5.72
C ARG A 453 7.23 5.94 -6.21
N TYR A 454 5.96 5.68 -6.48
CA TYR A 454 5.02 6.58 -7.11
C TYR A 454 3.87 6.92 -6.15
N PRO A 455 4.11 7.81 -5.15
CA PRO A 455 3.07 8.19 -4.20
C PRO A 455 1.94 8.96 -4.89
N LEU A 456 0.70 8.88 -4.35
CA LEU A 456 0.31 8.09 -3.19
C LEU A 456 -0.81 7.11 -3.54
N HIS A 457 -1.24 6.35 -2.54
CA HIS A 457 -2.31 5.35 -2.67
C HIS A 457 -3.41 5.61 -1.65
N TRP A 458 -4.67 5.25 -1.99
CA TRP A 458 -5.77 5.31 -1.03
C TRP A 458 -6.42 3.94 -0.81
N GLY A 459 -7.19 3.81 0.28
CA GLY A 459 -7.77 2.54 0.76
C GLY A 459 -8.88 1.94 -0.10
N GLY A 460 -9.28 2.57 -1.21
CA GLY A 460 -10.40 2.12 -2.05
C GLY A 460 -11.76 2.45 -1.45
N ASP A 461 -12.78 1.70 -1.86
CA ASP A 461 -14.21 2.02 -1.71
C ASP A 461 -14.80 1.48 -0.40
N SER A 462 -14.47 2.09 0.73
CA SER A 462 -15.01 1.72 2.05
C SER A 462 -16.47 2.15 2.22
N CYS A 463 -17.23 1.42 3.05
CA CYS A 463 -18.54 1.90 3.49
C CYS A 463 -18.40 3.03 4.51
N SER A 464 -19.32 4.01 4.47
CA SER A 464 -19.43 5.07 5.48
C SER A 464 -20.05 4.49 6.77
N SER A 465 -19.27 3.68 7.48
CA SER A 465 -19.68 2.93 8.69
C SER A 465 -18.49 2.72 9.62
N TRP A 466 -18.77 2.32 10.86
CA TRP A 466 -17.72 1.98 11.84
C TRP A 466 -16.81 0.86 11.34
N ASP A 467 -17.39 -0.20 10.76
CA ASP A 467 -16.62 -1.31 10.17
C ASP A 467 -15.76 -0.86 9.00
N GLY A 468 -16.27 0.04 8.13
CA GLY A 468 -15.53 0.63 7.03
C GLY A 468 -14.34 1.45 7.52
N MET A 469 -14.52 2.23 8.61
CA MET A 469 -13.45 3.01 9.23
C MET A 469 -12.37 2.09 9.83
N ALA A 470 -12.77 1.07 10.60
CA ALA A 470 -11.87 0.11 11.21
C ALA A 470 -11.10 -0.70 10.15
N GLY A 471 -11.79 -1.17 9.10
CA GLY A 471 -11.15 -1.88 8.00
C GLY A 471 -10.14 -1.03 7.24
N SER A 472 -10.47 0.25 7.00
CA SER A 472 -9.56 1.21 6.36
C SER A 472 -8.27 1.37 7.17
N LEU A 473 -8.36 1.56 8.50
CA LEU A 473 -7.17 1.68 9.34
C LEU A 473 -6.30 0.42 9.28
N LYS A 474 -6.89 -0.77 9.44
CA LYS A 474 -6.15 -2.05 9.33
C LYS A 474 -5.42 -2.17 7.99
N GLY A 475 -6.13 -1.82 6.90
CA GLY A 475 -5.55 -1.78 5.56
C GLY A 475 -4.34 -0.85 5.46
N GLY A 476 -4.47 0.37 5.95
CA GLY A 476 -3.38 1.36 5.96
C GLY A 476 -2.16 0.92 6.77
N LEU A 477 -2.37 0.29 7.93
CA LEU A 477 -1.29 -0.25 8.78
C LEU A 477 -0.52 -1.37 8.07
N HIS A 478 -1.21 -2.37 7.51
CA HIS A 478 -0.57 -3.44 6.74
C HIS A 478 0.14 -2.92 5.49
N PHE A 479 -0.43 -1.89 4.84
CA PHE A 479 0.17 -1.27 3.67
C PHE A 479 1.47 -0.55 4.02
N GLY A 480 1.52 0.17 5.15
CA GLY A 480 2.75 0.74 5.71
C GLY A 480 3.81 -0.32 5.99
N LEU A 481 3.40 -1.46 6.58
CA LEU A 481 4.25 -2.64 6.85
C LEU A 481 4.65 -3.40 5.56
N SER A 482 4.20 -2.96 4.40
CA SER A 482 4.58 -3.48 3.08
C SER A 482 5.46 -2.52 2.29
N GLY A 483 6.07 -1.51 2.96
CA GLY A 483 7.05 -0.60 2.38
C GLY A 483 6.49 0.71 1.83
N PHE A 484 5.20 1.00 1.99
CA PHE A 484 4.56 2.22 1.51
C PHE A 484 4.60 3.33 2.57
N ALA A 485 5.16 4.49 2.22
CA ALA A 485 5.32 5.62 3.14
C ALA A 485 4.03 6.43 3.31
N PHE A 486 3.26 6.59 2.23
CA PHE A 486 2.10 7.48 2.15
C PHE A 486 0.85 6.70 1.80
N TRP A 487 -0.21 6.99 2.53
CA TRP A 487 -1.51 6.35 2.37
C TRP A 487 -2.63 7.32 2.74
N SER A 488 -3.75 7.20 2.07
CA SER A 488 -4.96 7.95 2.34
C SER A 488 -6.18 7.03 2.36
N HIS A 489 -7.32 7.58 2.66
CA HIS A 489 -8.61 6.91 2.61
C HIS A 489 -9.72 7.91 2.30
N ASP A 490 -10.89 7.45 1.92
CA ASP A 490 -12.04 8.30 1.68
C ASP A 490 -12.70 8.68 3.01
N VAL A 491 -12.73 9.97 3.34
CA VAL A 491 -13.39 10.51 4.53
C VAL A 491 -14.79 11.01 4.13
N PRO A 492 -15.83 10.59 4.81
CA PRO A 492 -16.02 9.55 5.81
C PRO A 492 -16.53 8.22 5.23
N GLY A 493 -15.74 7.57 4.41
CA GLY A 493 -16.11 6.39 3.62
C GLY A 493 -16.70 6.75 2.26
N PHE A 494 -16.55 5.84 1.28
CA PHE A 494 -17.00 6.05 -0.09
C PHE A 494 -18.50 5.76 -0.25
N HIS A 495 -18.94 4.53 0.10
CA HIS A 495 -20.32 4.08 -0.03
C HIS A 495 -21.20 4.59 1.10
N THR A 496 -22.10 5.52 0.81
CA THR A 496 -23.08 5.96 1.80
C THR A 496 -24.23 4.97 1.87
N LEU A 497 -24.57 4.52 3.09
CA LEU A 497 -25.62 3.54 3.35
C LEU A 497 -26.85 4.19 4.02
N PRO A 498 -28.05 3.62 3.88
CA PRO A 498 -28.42 2.41 3.09
C PRO A 498 -28.58 2.68 1.59
N ASN A 499 -28.72 3.92 1.18
CA ASN A 499 -28.88 4.27 -0.24
C ASN A 499 -27.58 4.88 -0.78
N PHE A 500 -26.93 4.17 -1.67
CA PHE A 500 -25.63 4.48 -2.24
C PHE A 500 -25.48 5.94 -2.71
N MET A 501 -26.47 6.51 -3.40
CA MET A 501 -26.38 7.86 -3.98
C MET A 501 -27.10 8.95 -3.17
N ASN A 502 -28.07 8.58 -2.34
CA ASN A 502 -29.00 9.55 -1.76
C ASN A 502 -28.94 9.67 -0.24
N SER A 503 -28.29 8.73 0.45
CA SER A 503 -28.14 8.82 1.90
C SER A 503 -27.05 9.83 2.29
N ILE A 504 -27.21 10.47 3.44
CA ILE A 504 -26.19 11.31 4.08
C ILE A 504 -25.52 10.49 5.19
N VAL A 505 -24.23 10.67 5.35
CA VAL A 505 -23.46 10.01 6.41
C VAL A 505 -23.93 10.52 7.77
N ALA A 506 -23.99 9.66 8.78
CA ALA A 506 -24.31 10.08 10.14
C ALA A 506 -23.25 11.05 10.69
N ASP A 507 -23.67 12.08 11.44
CA ASP A 507 -22.78 13.13 11.93
C ASP A 507 -21.64 12.60 12.80
N ASP A 508 -21.89 11.59 13.62
CA ASP A 508 -20.90 10.95 14.48
C ASP A 508 -19.84 10.18 13.65
N VAL A 509 -20.24 9.42 12.64
CA VAL A 509 -19.33 8.73 11.71
C VAL A 509 -18.49 9.76 10.95
N TYR A 510 -19.12 10.84 10.44
CA TYR A 510 -18.41 11.90 9.75
C TYR A 510 -17.35 12.55 10.65
N MET A 511 -17.74 12.90 11.88
CA MET A 511 -16.84 13.55 12.83
C MET A 511 -15.66 12.67 13.24
N ARG A 512 -15.93 11.41 13.61
CA ARG A 512 -14.88 10.44 14.01
C ARG A 512 -13.93 10.15 12.87
N TRP A 513 -14.43 10.01 11.66
CA TRP A 513 -13.59 9.79 10.49
C TRP A 513 -12.77 11.04 10.11
N THR A 514 -13.32 12.24 10.33
CA THR A 514 -12.56 13.49 10.21
C THR A 514 -11.38 13.51 11.17
N GLN A 515 -11.61 13.16 12.44
CA GLN A 515 -10.56 13.09 13.47
C GLN A 515 -9.45 12.11 13.07
N PHE A 516 -9.82 10.90 12.61
CA PHE A 516 -8.89 9.92 12.08
C PHE A 516 -8.12 10.49 10.87
N GLY A 517 -8.80 11.10 9.90
CA GLY A 517 -8.18 11.63 8.68
C GLY A 517 -7.14 12.72 8.96
N VAL A 518 -7.30 13.54 10.00
CA VAL A 518 -6.33 14.57 10.38
C VAL A 518 -4.95 13.99 10.73
N PHE A 519 -4.91 12.80 11.32
CA PHE A 519 -3.69 12.10 11.72
C PHE A 519 -3.33 10.96 10.76
N THR A 520 -3.57 11.17 9.46
CA THR A 520 -3.07 10.30 8.38
C THR A 520 -2.15 11.08 7.45
N SER A 521 -1.42 10.39 6.57
CA SER A 521 -0.45 11.09 5.71
C SER A 521 -1.14 12.12 4.81
N HIS A 522 -2.27 11.75 4.20
CA HIS A 522 -3.08 12.60 3.35
C HIS A 522 -4.55 12.47 3.72
N ILE A 523 -5.30 13.56 3.62
CA ILE A 523 -6.71 13.60 3.97
C ILE A 523 -7.55 14.06 2.77
N ARG A 524 -8.47 13.20 2.30
CA ARG A 524 -9.38 13.48 1.21
C ARG A 524 -10.82 13.17 1.60
N TYR A 525 -11.68 14.18 1.51
CA TYR A 525 -13.13 13.99 1.57
C TYR A 525 -13.63 13.52 0.22
N HIS A 526 -14.22 12.33 0.20
CA HIS A 526 -14.73 11.72 -1.03
C HIS A 526 -15.82 10.69 -0.73
N GLY A 527 -16.69 10.44 -1.69
CA GLY A 527 -17.71 9.40 -1.64
C GLY A 527 -18.92 9.69 -2.51
N THR A 528 -19.90 8.82 -2.46
CA THR A 528 -21.04 8.79 -3.38
C THR A 528 -22.03 9.92 -3.21
N ASN A 529 -21.99 10.65 -2.10
CA ASN A 529 -22.87 11.80 -1.83
C ASN A 529 -22.07 12.97 -1.26
N LYS A 530 -22.77 14.03 -0.86
CA LYS A 530 -22.22 15.29 -0.35
C LYS A 530 -21.23 15.05 0.79
N ARG A 531 -20.07 15.70 0.68
CA ARG A 531 -18.96 15.62 1.65
C ARG A 531 -18.58 16.99 2.21
N GLU A 532 -19.12 18.06 1.67
CA GLU A 532 -18.82 19.41 2.12
C GLU A 532 -19.41 19.65 3.53
N PRO A 533 -18.64 20.25 4.47
CA PRO A 533 -19.02 20.34 5.89
C PRO A 533 -20.37 21.02 6.15
N TRP A 534 -20.79 21.99 5.34
CA TRP A 534 -22.05 22.71 5.54
C TRP A 534 -23.32 21.87 5.33
N HIS A 535 -23.18 20.66 4.79
CA HIS A 535 -24.27 19.68 4.75
C HIS A 535 -24.47 18.94 6.09
N TYR A 536 -23.57 19.19 7.05
CA TYR A 536 -23.54 18.60 8.40
C TYR A 536 -23.51 19.72 9.45
N PRO A 537 -24.55 20.57 9.54
CA PRO A 537 -24.50 21.84 10.30
C PRO A 537 -24.22 21.67 11.79
N ALA A 538 -24.63 20.55 12.38
CA ALA A 538 -24.40 20.27 13.80
C ALA A 538 -22.91 20.09 14.15
N ILE A 539 -22.11 19.57 13.22
CA ILE A 539 -20.68 19.27 13.43
C ILE A 539 -19.75 20.15 12.59
N ALA A 540 -20.27 20.93 11.64
CA ALA A 540 -19.45 21.75 10.73
C ALA A 540 -18.42 22.65 11.45
N PRO A 541 -18.74 23.31 12.59
CA PRO A 541 -17.74 24.09 13.34
C PRO A 541 -16.61 23.22 13.91
N LEU A 542 -16.92 21.99 14.34
CA LEU A 542 -15.92 21.04 14.84
C LEU A 542 -15.03 20.55 13.70
N VAL A 543 -15.61 20.19 12.56
CA VAL A 543 -14.87 19.81 11.35
C VAL A 543 -13.86 20.90 10.96
N LYS A 544 -14.30 22.17 10.93
CA LYS A 544 -13.42 23.31 10.66
C LYS A 544 -12.25 23.38 11.65
N LYS A 545 -12.54 23.21 12.95
CA LYS A 545 -11.51 23.20 14.00
C LYS A 545 -10.45 22.12 13.76
N TRP A 546 -10.87 20.91 13.36
CA TRP A 546 -9.97 19.80 13.07
C TRP A 546 -9.18 20.02 11.77
N TRP A 547 -9.77 20.64 10.74
CA TRP A 547 -9.04 21.03 9.54
C TRP A 547 -7.95 22.06 9.85
N LYS A 548 -8.23 23.06 10.68
CA LYS A 548 -7.20 24.00 11.12
C LYS A 548 -6.07 23.32 11.89
N LEU A 549 -6.39 22.33 12.74
CA LEU A 549 -5.36 21.50 13.38
C LEU A 549 -4.50 20.78 12.34
N ARG A 550 -5.09 20.21 11.28
CA ARG A 550 -4.34 19.58 10.19
C ARG A 550 -3.27 20.53 9.63
N TYR A 551 -3.65 21.78 9.34
CA TYR A 551 -2.70 22.76 8.80
C TYR A 551 -1.64 23.16 9.84
N SER A 552 -1.99 23.28 11.10
CA SER A 552 -1.00 23.48 12.16
C SER A 552 0.03 22.37 12.24
N LEU A 553 -0.34 21.12 11.93
CA LEU A 553 0.56 19.96 11.97
C LEU A 553 1.37 19.75 10.67
N ILE A 554 1.14 20.51 9.61
CA ILE A 554 1.87 20.32 8.32
C ILE A 554 3.40 20.35 8.49
N PRO A 555 4.01 21.26 9.29
CA PRO A 555 5.46 21.21 9.51
C PRO A 555 5.95 19.88 10.08
N TYR A 556 5.23 19.30 11.05
CA TYR A 556 5.50 17.97 11.59
C TYR A 556 5.37 16.88 10.52
N ILE A 557 4.27 16.93 9.75
CA ILE A 557 4.01 15.96 8.67
C ILE A 557 5.14 15.99 7.63
N ILE A 558 5.62 17.17 7.27
CA ILE A 558 6.73 17.33 6.32
C ILE A 558 8.04 16.77 6.89
N GLU A 559 8.33 17.01 8.16
CA GLU A 559 9.53 16.47 8.80
C GLU A 559 9.48 14.93 8.83
N GLN A 560 8.36 14.35 9.25
CA GLN A 560 8.19 12.89 9.25
C GLN A 560 8.15 12.31 7.84
N SER A 561 7.66 13.06 6.85
CA SER A 561 7.67 12.63 5.44
C SER A 561 9.08 12.57 4.88
N LYS A 562 9.95 13.53 5.22
CA LYS A 562 11.38 13.48 4.84
C LYS A 562 12.04 12.24 5.41
N LEU A 563 11.79 11.93 6.69
CA LEU A 563 12.28 10.67 7.29
C LEU A 563 11.74 9.44 6.56
N ALA A 564 10.45 9.46 6.21
CA ALA A 564 9.79 8.33 5.55
C ALA A 564 10.31 8.04 4.13
N VAL A 565 10.77 9.05 3.39
CA VAL A 565 11.32 8.83 2.03
C VAL A 565 12.78 8.38 2.05
N GLU A 566 13.49 8.52 3.18
CA GLU A 566 14.91 8.17 3.32
C GLU A 566 15.14 6.88 4.12
N SER A 567 14.08 6.32 4.72
CA SER A 567 14.16 5.18 5.64
C SER A 567 13.13 4.11 5.34
N GLY A 568 12.91 3.17 6.27
CA GLY A 568 11.82 2.20 6.25
C GLY A 568 10.51 2.71 6.87
N TRP A 569 10.53 3.83 7.61
CA TRP A 569 9.34 4.32 8.32
C TRP A 569 8.21 4.74 7.38
N PRO A 570 6.97 4.25 7.53
CA PRO A 570 5.78 4.89 6.97
C PRO A 570 5.35 6.08 7.85
N LEU A 571 4.43 6.94 7.38
CA LEU A 571 3.81 7.95 8.24
C LEU A 571 2.79 7.33 9.21
N LEU A 572 2.05 6.34 8.76
CA LEU A 572 1.09 5.58 9.56
C LEU A 572 1.77 4.30 10.02
N GLN A 573 2.11 4.20 11.29
CA GLN A 573 3.01 3.17 11.81
C GLN A 573 2.27 2.25 12.78
N ALA A 574 2.21 0.97 12.48
CA ALA A 574 1.72 -0.04 13.42
C ALA A 574 2.62 -0.09 14.67
N LEU A 575 2.04 -0.40 15.83
CA LEU A 575 2.77 -0.44 17.11
C LEU A 575 3.97 -1.38 17.07
N ILE A 576 3.89 -2.47 16.30
CA ILE A 576 4.99 -3.45 16.13
C ILE A 576 6.27 -2.87 15.52
N LEU A 577 6.19 -1.73 14.82
CA LEU A 577 7.40 -1.08 14.31
C LEU A 577 8.27 -0.49 15.43
N HIS A 578 7.63 -0.06 16.52
CA HIS A 578 8.32 0.52 17.69
C HIS A 578 8.54 -0.48 18.83
N HIS A 579 7.65 -1.48 18.93
CA HIS A 579 7.61 -2.43 20.06
C HIS A 579 7.44 -3.87 19.55
N PRO A 580 8.36 -4.38 18.69
CA PRO A 580 8.23 -5.73 18.14
C PRO A 580 8.35 -6.84 19.19
N GLU A 581 9.00 -6.57 20.33
CA GLU A 581 9.15 -7.46 21.48
C GLU A 581 7.91 -7.55 22.37
N ASP A 582 7.04 -6.52 22.30
CA ASP A 582 5.77 -6.54 23.05
C ASP A 582 4.71 -7.34 22.27
N LYS A 583 4.40 -8.53 22.78
CA LYS A 583 3.44 -9.43 22.16
C LYS A 583 2.05 -8.82 22.01
N LEU A 584 1.66 -7.87 22.88
CA LEU A 584 0.36 -7.20 22.77
C LEU A 584 0.29 -6.34 21.49
N CYS A 585 1.37 -5.69 21.11
CA CYS A 585 1.43 -4.83 19.94
C CYS A 585 1.12 -5.59 18.63
N TRP A 586 1.38 -6.90 18.57
CA TRP A 586 1.03 -7.75 17.43
C TRP A 586 -0.48 -8.02 17.28
N HIS A 587 -1.28 -7.66 18.29
CA HIS A 587 -2.72 -7.86 18.31
C HIS A 587 -3.51 -6.55 18.35
N ILE A 588 -2.83 -5.40 18.34
CA ILE A 588 -3.44 -4.07 18.34
C ILE A 588 -3.46 -3.55 16.90
N ASP A 589 -4.66 -3.34 16.36
CA ASP A 589 -4.91 -2.94 14.98
C ASP A 589 -5.87 -1.74 14.85
N ASP A 590 -6.16 -1.08 15.97
CA ASP A 590 -7.06 0.07 16.08
C ASP A 590 -6.41 1.31 16.72
N GLU A 591 -5.09 1.24 16.93
CA GLU A 591 -4.20 2.33 17.36
C GLU A 591 -2.92 2.31 16.53
N TYR A 592 -2.28 3.46 16.41
CA TYR A 592 -1.08 3.58 15.60
C TYR A 592 -0.23 4.79 16.00
N TYR A 593 1.03 4.77 15.59
CA TYR A 593 1.86 5.96 15.60
C TYR A 593 1.68 6.76 14.32
N PHE A 594 1.46 8.06 14.44
CA PHE A 594 1.51 9.02 13.35
C PHE A 594 2.83 9.76 13.40
N GLY A 595 3.73 9.44 12.47
CA GLY A 595 5.15 9.75 12.65
C GLY A 595 5.71 9.06 13.89
N ASN A 596 6.82 9.54 14.43
CA ASN A 596 7.49 8.89 15.54
C ASN A 596 7.00 9.33 16.93
N ASP A 597 6.19 10.40 17.02
CA ASP A 597 5.89 11.05 18.29
C ASP A 597 4.45 10.89 18.75
N PHE A 598 3.48 10.82 17.84
CA PHE A 598 2.06 10.73 18.19
C PHE A 598 1.57 9.28 18.24
N LEU A 599 0.93 8.90 19.34
CA LEU A 599 0.11 7.69 19.45
C LEU A 599 -1.35 8.11 19.29
N VAL A 600 -2.01 7.60 18.27
CA VAL A 600 -3.37 7.96 17.87
C VAL A 600 -4.30 6.78 18.07
N ALA A 601 -5.39 7.01 18.79
CA ALA A 601 -6.36 5.97 19.13
C ALA A 601 -7.80 6.39 18.71
N PRO A 602 -8.18 6.25 17.41
CA PRO A 602 -9.47 6.70 16.92
C PRO A 602 -10.64 5.96 17.57
N VAL A 603 -11.73 6.66 17.86
CA VAL A 603 -12.97 6.04 18.31
C VAL A 603 -13.77 5.57 17.10
N MET A 604 -14.15 4.29 17.08
CA MET A 604 -14.80 3.64 15.93
C MET A 604 -16.11 2.96 16.32
N ASN A 605 -16.90 3.64 17.14
CA ASN A 605 -18.22 3.16 17.58
C ASN A 605 -19.11 4.33 18.01
N SER A 606 -20.40 4.08 18.13
CA SER A 606 -21.41 5.05 18.55
C SER A 606 -21.47 5.24 20.07
N GLU A 607 -20.89 4.36 20.86
CA GLU A 607 -20.87 4.40 22.31
C GLU A 607 -19.88 5.45 22.84
N ASN A 608 -19.02 5.98 21.98
CA ASN A 608 -17.95 6.91 22.32
C ASN A 608 -17.02 6.38 23.42
N ARG A 609 -16.75 5.08 23.41
CA ARG A 609 -15.88 4.40 24.37
C ARG A 609 -14.88 3.52 23.64
N ARG A 610 -13.69 3.41 24.22
CA ARG A 610 -12.69 2.46 23.76
C ARG A 610 -11.68 2.11 24.85
N ASP A 611 -11.04 0.97 24.69
CA ASP A 611 -9.79 0.65 25.36
C ASP A 611 -8.62 1.29 24.61
N ILE A 612 -7.58 1.70 25.33
CA ILE A 612 -6.35 2.30 24.75
C ILE A 612 -5.16 1.63 25.39
N TYR A 613 -4.24 1.13 24.59
CA TYR A 613 -2.96 0.61 25.06
C TYR A 613 -1.89 1.70 25.00
N LEU A 614 -1.31 2.03 26.11
CA LEU A 614 -0.12 2.90 26.15
C LEU A 614 1.11 2.02 26.27
N PRO A 615 1.95 1.89 25.24
CA PRO A 615 3.22 1.19 25.34
C PRO A 615 4.13 1.78 26.44
N GLU A 616 5.16 1.04 26.86
CA GLU A 616 6.08 1.54 27.88
C GLU A 616 6.62 2.94 27.59
N GLY A 617 6.75 3.75 28.63
CA GLY A 617 7.21 5.14 28.56
C GLY A 617 6.31 6.13 29.25
N GLN A 618 6.65 7.41 29.14
CA GLN A 618 5.85 8.52 29.64
C GLN A 618 5.08 9.17 28.50
N TRP A 619 3.79 9.30 28.68
CA TRP A 619 2.87 9.84 27.68
C TRP A 619 2.17 11.10 28.18
N VAL A 620 1.91 12.02 27.28
CA VAL A 620 1.15 13.25 27.54
C VAL A 620 -0.02 13.31 26.57
N ASN A 621 -1.23 13.45 27.09
CA ASN A 621 -2.40 13.69 26.23
C ASN A 621 -2.19 15.02 25.50
N PHE A 622 -2.17 14.98 24.18
CA PHE A 622 -1.85 16.13 23.33
C PHE A 622 -2.83 17.30 23.50
N PHE A 623 -4.10 17.01 23.76
CA PHE A 623 -5.12 18.06 23.85
C PHE A 623 -5.28 18.63 25.26
N THR A 624 -5.08 17.84 26.31
CA THR A 624 -5.33 18.24 27.71
C THR A 624 -4.05 18.49 28.52
N GLY A 625 -2.91 17.96 28.07
CA GLY A 625 -1.67 18.02 28.82
C GLY A 625 -1.58 17.03 30.00
N GLU A 626 -2.56 16.13 30.16
CA GLU A 626 -2.54 15.08 31.18
C GLU A 626 -1.36 14.13 30.95
N ARG A 627 -0.63 13.79 32.03
CA ARG A 627 0.51 12.86 31.98
C ARG A 627 0.12 11.48 32.44
N LEU A 628 0.55 10.49 31.70
CA LEU A 628 0.21 9.10 31.94
C LEU A 628 1.46 8.21 31.84
N GLN A 629 1.57 7.28 32.77
CA GLN A 629 2.55 6.20 32.67
C GLN A 629 2.03 5.12 31.72
N GLY A 630 2.85 4.73 30.74
CA GLY A 630 2.57 3.62 29.82
C GLY A 630 2.86 2.24 30.42
N GLY A 631 2.91 1.22 29.57
CA GLY A 631 2.97 -0.20 29.93
C GLY A 631 1.62 -0.74 30.42
N ARG A 632 0.51 -0.12 30.02
CA ARG A 632 -0.83 -0.49 30.53
C ARG A 632 -1.96 -0.17 29.55
N TRP A 633 -3.11 -0.81 29.81
CA TRP A 633 -4.38 -0.47 29.20
C TRP A 633 -5.11 0.62 30.01
N LEU A 634 -5.64 1.61 29.31
CA LEU A 634 -6.72 2.47 29.79
C LEU A 634 -8.03 1.84 29.32
N LYS A 635 -8.87 1.46 30.29
CA LYS A 635 -10.10 0.69 30.00
C LYS A 635 -11.34 1.58 29.96
N GLU A 636 -12.26 1.28 29.00
CA GLU A 636 -13.57 1.91 28.89
C GLU A 636 -13.51 3.46 28.88
N VAL A 637 -12.49 4.03 28.24
CA VAL A 637 -12.30 5.49 28.17
C VAL A 637 -13.47 6.08 27.38
N TYR A 638 -14.26 6.94 28.04
CA TYR A 638 -15.27 7.73 27.35
C TYR A 638 -14.62 8.94 26.68
N VAL A 639 -14.93 9.14 25.41
CA VAL A 639 -14.36 10.22 24.57
C VAL A 639 -15.51 11.03 23.97
N PRO A 640 -15.73 12.29 24.40
CA PRO A 640 -16.73 13.16 23.77
C PRO A 640 -16.52 13.28 22.25
N LEU A 641 -17.58 13.53 21.48
CA LEU A 641 -17.53 13.55 20.01
C LEU A 641 -16.56 14.61 19.46
N GLU A 642 -16.37 15.70 20.17
CA GLU A 642 -15.43 16.77 19.82
C GLU A 642 -13.96 16.43 20.06
N GLU A 643 -13.66 15.33 20.76
CA GLU A 643 -12.34 14.89 21.17
C GLU A 643 -11.92 13.57 20.49
N MET A 644 -10.62 13.32 20.45
CA MET A 644 -10.01 12.03 20.07
C MET A 644 -8.80 11.79 20.97
N PRO A 645 -8.58 10.57 21.46
CA PRO A 645 -7.37 10.23 22.21
C PRO A 645 -6.14 10.32 21.31
N VAL A 646 -5.28 11.25 21.61
CA VAL A 646 -3.97 11.43 20.98
C VAL A 646 -2.95 11.71 22.07
N TYR A 647 -1.93 10.88 22.11
CA TYR A 647 -0.86 10.99 23.10
C TYR A 647 0.46 11.30 22.40
N VAL A 648 1.33 12.00 23.10
CA VAL A 648 2.66 12.35 22.62
C VAL A 648 3.66 11.87 23.65
N ARG A 649 4.85 11.47 23.21
CA ARG A 649 5.93 11.13 24.13
C ARG A 649 6.31 12.36 24.94
N GLU A 650 6.54 12.17 26.24
CA GLU A 650 7.07 13.25 27.07
C GLU A 650 8.43 13.74 26.52
N ASN A 651 8.67 15.05 26.56
CA ASN A 651 9.82 15.74 25.99
C ASN A 651 9.92 15.74 24.46
N ALA A 652 8.90 15.28 23.74
CA ALA A 652 8.84 15.47 22.28
C ALA A 652 8.82 16.96 21.91
N VAL A 653 9.33 17.24 20.72
CA VAL A 653 9.33 18.57 20.12
C VAL A 653 8.59 18.49 18.80
N ILE A 654 7.39 19.06 18.75
CA ILE A 654 6.50 18.99 17.60
C ILE A 654 6.57 20.33 16.85
N PRO A 655 7.09 20.36 15.62
CA PRO A 655 7.03 21.58 14.81
C PRO A 655 5.59 21.82 14.36
N ILE A 656 5.09 23.03 14.62
CA ILE A 656 3.72 23.44 14.25
C ILE A 656 3.73 24.77 13.51
N TYR A 657 2.73 24.97 12.65
CA TYR A 657 2.47 26.27 12.03
C TYR A 657 1.49 27.07 12.91
N PRO A 658 1.87 28.29 13.36
CA PRO A 658 1.10 29.02 14.37
C PRO A 658 -0.05 29.85 13.81
N GLU A 659 -0.05 30.15 12.50
CA GLU A 659 -1.01 31.03 11.86
C GLU A 659 -2.14 30.21 11.19
N GLU A 660 -3.35 30.76 11.12
CA GLU A 660 -4.44 30.22 10.33
C GLU A 660 -4.23 30.54 8.85
N VAL A 661 -4.44 29.59 7.98
CA VAL A 661 -4.32 29.73 6.53
C VAL A 661 -5.52 29.11 5.83
N ASN A 662 -5.78 29.52 4.58
CA ASN A 662 -6.81 28.90 3.74
C ASN A 662 -6.27 27.78 2.84
N CYS A 663 -4.98 27.79 2.57
CA CYS A 663 -4.27 26.74 1.82
C CYS A 663 -2.77 26.80 2.13
N THR A 664 -2.04 25.77 1.68
CA THR A 664 -0.59 25.66 1.91
C THR A 664 0.23 26.72 1.16
N ASP A 665 -0.31 27.35 0.10
CA ASP A 665 0.38 28.44 -0.60
C ASP A 665 0.57 29.70 0.29
N GLU A 666 -0.24 29.83 1.33
CA GLU A 666 -0.14 30.91 2.32
C GLU A 666 0.90 30.60 3.42
N MET A 667 1.45 29.39 3.46
CA MET A 667 2.37 28.95 4.51
C MET A 667 3.81 29.31 4.18
N ASP A 668 4.45 30.04 5.09
CA ASP A 668 5.90 30.20 5.15
C ASP A 668 6.44 29.28 6.25
N LEU A 669 6.93 28.10 5.86
CA LEU A 669 7.39 27.08 6.82
C LEU A 669 8.55 27.57 7.72
N SER A 670 9.25 28.66 7.35
CA SER A 670 10.28 29.25 8.22
C SER A 670 9.70 29.88 9.49
N LYS A 671 8.41 30.16 9.51
CA LYS A 671 7.67 30.65 10.68
C LYS A 671 7.19 29.54 11.62
N SER A 672 7.46 28.30 11.30
CA SER A 672 7.10 27.16 12.16
C SER A 672 7.75 27.30 13.54
N ILE A 673 7.01 26.96 14.58
CA ILE A 673 7.47 27.01 15.97
C ILE A 673 7.57 25.59 16.55
N ALA A 674 8.50 25.42 17.50
CA ALA A 674 8.69 24.16 18.21
C ALA A 674 7.76 24.10 19.42
N LEU A 675 6.71 23.30 19.34
CA LEU A 675 5.85 22.99 20.49
C LEU A 675 6.56 21.93 21.36
N ARG A 676 6.99 22.33 22.55
CA ARG A 676 7.67 21.43 23.48
C ARG A 676 6.67 20.77 24.42
N ILE A 677 6.74 19.43 24.48
CA ILE A 677 5.88 18.62 25.36
C ILE A 677 6.60 18.39 26.70
N ASP A 678 7.03 19.46 27.33
CA ASP A 678 7.71 19.44 28.63
C ASP A 678 6.72 19.59 29.80
N HIS A 679 7.23 19.70 31.04
CA HIS A 679 6.44 19.82 32.27
C HIS A 679 5.50 21.06 32.28
N ASN A 680 5.73 22.07 31.45
CA ASN A 680 4.91 23.26 31.32
C ASN A 680 3.77 23.09 30.30
N TYR A 681 3.78 22.02 29.51
CA TYR A 681 2.75 21.80 28.50
C TYR A 681 1.36 21.56 29.15
N LYS A 682 0.37 22.35 28.76
CA LYS A 682 -0.99 22.33 29.30
C LYS A 682 -2.06 21.80 28.32
N GLY A 683 -1.64 21.36 27.14
CA GLY A 683 -2.52 20.88 26.10
C GLY A 683 -2.67 21.85 24.94
N PHE A 684 -2.94 21.29 23.75
CA PHE A 684 -3.00 22.06 22.50
C PHE A 684 -4.23 22.99 22.42
N TRP A 685 -5.38 22.57 22.99
CA TRP A 685 -6.60 23.36 22.98
C TRP A 685 -6.70 24.43 24.08
N THR A 686 -5.77 24.45 25.01
CA THR A 686 -5.78 25.38 26.14
C THR A 686 -5.04 26.70 25.87
N LYS A 687 -4.59 26.92 24.64
CA LYS A 687 -3.87 28.11 24.21
C LYS A 687 -4.82 29.27 23.85
#